data_7b13ce1c72b10097697f6abc57c2faca
#
_entry.id   7b13ce1c72b10097697f6abc57c2faca
#
_cell.length_a   1.000
_cell.length_b   1.000
_cell.length_c   1.000
_cell.angle_alpha   90.00
_cell.angle_beta   90.00
_cell.angle_gamma   90.00
#
_symmetry.space_group_name_H-M   'P 1'
#
loop_
_entity.id
_entity.type
_entity.pdbx_description
1 polymer ?
#
loop_
_entity_poly.entity_id
_entity_poly.type
_entity_poly.pdbx_seq_one_letter_code
_entity_poly.pdbx_strand_id
1 'polypeptide(L)'
;MKEHKKTIAVILSVLLTLSMVIPTLAVSAADTDTSAAATLILGDADLDGSVTVLDATRVQRYLADMTTLSDEAKPAADADEDGDVTIMDATAIQRWLADMDDGHPIGDPIGTQTPTEPATEEATQAATEAVTEPATEAATEAEVTGEEWKENVGKIVLSDSGITVTGNGAYVDGNTVIITEGGDWEVTGTCTDGMIYVRTCTDEEEKDINDKVKLRLNGMSLTNPDGPAIYWDRCKKAFITLESGTTNTIADGASYTTTVEEHVIDGVTYSIDASQAKGAIHTDDTLEIKGKGTLKVNGNYKHGIATDDDISIENGVFDITSVKDGIHANDDITVNGKNVEITINTQSDGLDSEGTLNLELVKKLTVTGAGKAIKADGDITITDGTYICDTTDDCINGNAAVNLTGGSYDLTSGDEAVTAASVLTVENIELTANTTGKGIKAESDLNVNSGTFNITSGDDSVHCNGNITVKDGTFNLSSDDDGVHADTTLTIENGTINITKSYEGLEGNDVVINGGVISVVASDDGINAAGGQDQSSQGGRPGQNPFQPGASSNSAITINGGEVYVVSSGDGIDSNGALNFNDGVVVVQGPQSGGNFAVDADGTVGFNGGTVVALASSNAMWEDITRKTGNAVYNKSVGSVTKGSTVCITDSSGNVLAAVKSQLSGNLGVLFYKGNTTLSSVKFVTGGTYNGTLNSYGYGTGSTVAGGSSASPSTSTGGNQPGGGGGRW
;
A
#
# COMPACT_ATOMS: atom_id res chain seq x y z
N MET A 1 -12.58 -23.86 17.85
CA MET A 1 -11.75 -23.77 16.62
C MET A 1 -11.40 -22.32 16.26
N LYS A 2 -12.26 -21.33 16.46
CA LYS A 2 -11.97 -19.90 16.19
C LYS A 2 -10.77 -19.31 16.98
N GLU A 3 -10.47 -19.80 18.17
CA GLU A 3 -9.33 -19.30 18.96
C GLU A 3 -7.94 -19.81 18.51
N HIS A 4 -7.87 -20.96 17.84
CA HIS A 4 -6.57 -21.48 17.36
C HIS A 4 -6.11 -20.82 16.05
N LYS A 5 -7.05 -20.34 15.21
CA LYS A 5 -6.69 -19.63 13.97
C LYS A 5 -6.11 -18.23 14.23
N LYS A 6 -6.60 -17.53 15.26
CA LYS A 6 -6.06 -16.21 15.64
C LYS A 6 -4.62 -16.28 16.17
N THR A 7 -4.26 -17.40 16.80
CA THR A 7 -2.89 -17.59 17.33
C THR A 7 -1.88 -17.86 16.19
N ILE A 8 -2.30 -18.47 15.11
CA ILE A 8 -1.43 -18.77 13.95
C ILE A 8 -1.17 -17.51 13.12
N ALA A 9 -2.18 -16.67 12.92
CA ALA A 9 -2.02 -15.40 12.18
C ALA A 9 -1.09 -14.41 12.91
N VAL A 10 -1.17 -14.34 14.23
CA VAL A 10 -0.27 -13.50 15.05
C VAL A 10 1.17 -14.02 15.06
N ILE A 11 1.39 -15.32 14.94
CA ILE A 11 2.74 -15.89 14.87
C ILE A 11 3.38 -15.65 13.51
N LEU A 12 2.60 -15.63 12.41
CA LEU A 12 3.13 -15.34 11.08
C LEU A 12 3.52 -13.85 10.91
N SER A 13 2.76 -12.93 11.48
CA SER A 13 3.07 -11.49 11.41
C SER A 13 4.26 -11.08 12.28
N VAL A 14 4.53 -11.79 13.38
CA VAL A 14 5.68 -11.51 14.27
C VAL A 14 7.00 -12.05 13.70
N LEU A 15 6.97 -13.05 12.82
CA LEU A 15 8.18 -13.60 12.18
C LEU A 15 8.67 -12.73 11.01
N LEU A 16 7.84 -11.87 10.43
CA LEU A 16 8.25 -10.98 9.33
C LEU A 16 8.99 -9.71 9.80
N THR A 17 8.94 -9.36 11.07
CA THR A 17 9.54 -8.12 11.61
C THR A 17 10.89 -8.28 12.32
N LEU A 18 11.50 -9.48 12.33
CA LEU A 18 12.72 -9.73 13.11
C LEU A 18 13.98 -10.03 12.28
N SER A 19 14.07 -9.60 11.03
CA SER A 19 15.25 -9.86 10.19
C SER A 19 15.83 -8.62 9.51
N MET A 20 16.26 -7.60 10.28
CA MET A 20 17.21 -6.59 9.77
C MET A 20 18.17 -6.13 10.85
N VAL A 21 19.22 -6.92 11.08
CA VAL A 21 20.52 -6.43 11.54
C VAL A 21 21.60 -7.38 11.00
N ILE A 22 22.23 -7.03 9.89
CA ILE A 22 23.44 -7.69 9.43
C ILE A 22 24.57 -6.66 9.40
N PRO A 23 25.69 -6.86 10.12
CA PRO A 23 26.86 -6.02 9.98
C PRO A 23 27.64 -6.43 8.72
N THR A 24 27.90 -5.48 7.83
CA THR A 24 28.77 -5.63 6.68
C THR A 24 30.22 -5.87 7.13
N LEU A 25 30.75 -7.03 6.83
CA LEU A 25 32.21 -7.30 6.86
C LEU A 25 32.70 -7.34 5.41
N ALA A 26 33.51 -6.35 5.05
CA ALA A 26 34.23 -6.36 3.81
C ALA A 26 35.37 -7.40 3.88
N VAL A 27 35.39 -8.32 2.92
CA VAL A 27 36.53 -9.22 2.70
C VAL A 27 37.16 -8.95 1.34
N SER A 28 38.45 -8.65 1.37
CA SER A 28 39.34 -8.42 0.27
C SER A 28 39.57 -9.69 -0.54
N ALA A 29 39.55 -9.57 -1.84
CA ALA A 29 39.88 -10.64 -2.77
C ALA A 29 41.36 -11.05 -2.68
N ALA A 30 41.65 -12.34 -2.61
CA ALA A 30 42.90 -12.93 -3.02
C ALA A 30 42.59 -14.26 -3.71
N ASP A 31 42.99 -14.35 -4.99
CA ASP A 31 42.97 -15.55 -5.80
C ASP A 31 43.76 -16.70 -5.17
N THR A 32 43.14 -17.89 -5.13
CA THR A 32 43.83 -19.15 -5.38
C THR A 32 42.84 -20.20 -5.86
N ASP A 33 43.06 -20.65 -7.07
CA ASP A 33 42.41 -21.73 -7.78
C ASP A 33 42.58 -23.08 -7.04
N THR A 34 41.48 -23.71 -6.65
CA THR A 34 41.33 -25.18 -6.54
C THR A 34 39.84 -25.52 -6.57
N SER A 35 39.38 -26.11 -7.67
CA SER A 35 38.02 -26.64 -7.81
C SER A 35 37.80 -27.83 -6.85
N ALA A 36 37.12 -27.57 -5.75
CA ALA A 36 36.32 -28.59 -5.07
C ALA A 36 34.88 -28.42 -5.58
N ALA A 37 34.27 -29.48 -6.08
CA ALA A 37 32.85 -29.46 -6.43
C ALA A 37 32.05 -29.01 -5.19
N ALA A 38 31.28 -27.94 -5.33
CA ALA A 38 30.39 -27.49 -4.26
C ALA A 38 29.41 -28.65 -3.95
N THR A 39 29.29 -29.01 -2.70
CA THR A 39 28.32 -29.99 -2.25
C THR A 39 26.97 -29.34 -2.27
N LEU A 40 26.03 -29.81 -3.10
CA LEU A 40 24.66 -29.32 -3.12
C LEU A 40 23.95 -29.70 -1.81
N ILE A 41 23.20 -28.79 -1.25
CA ILE A 41 22.43 -28.94 -0.03
C ILE A 41 20.93 -28.92 -0.39
N LEU A 42 20.15 -29.87 0.09
CA LEU A 42 18.72 -29.90 -0.17
C LEU A 42 18.03 -28.70 0.50
N GLY A 43 17.25 -27.96 -0.26
CA GLY A 43 16.61 -26.73 0.18
C GLY A 43 17.42 -25.44 -0.09
N ASP A 44 18.69 -25.52 -0.50
CA ASP A 44 19.56 -24.37 -0.83
C ASP A 44 19.36 -23.98 -2.32
N ALA A 45 18.27 -23.28 -2.59
CA ALA A 45 17.85 -22.92 -3.96
C ALA A 45 18.67 -21.80 -4.60
N ASP A 46 19.45 -21.04 -3.82
CA ASP A 46 20.32 -19.97 -4.34
C ASP A 46 21.80 -20.36 -4.36
N LEU A 47 22.11 -21.54 -3.86
CA LEU A 47 23.45 -22.17 -3.81
C LEU A 47 24.49 -21.37 -3.00
N ASP A 48 24.05 -20.66 -1.97
CA ASP A 48 24.92 -19.91 -1.08
C ASP A 48 25.56 -20.75 0.03
N GLY A 49 25.14 -22.00 0.18
CA GLY A 49 25.61 -22.99 1.14
C GLY A 49 24.83 -23.03 2.45
N SER A 50 23.67 -22.36 2.50
CA SER A 50 22.82 -22.28 3.69
C SER A 50 21.35 -22.34 3.30
N VAL A 51 20.52 -23.08 4.01
CA VAL A 51 19.08 -23.08 3.79
C VAL A 51 18.44 -21.99 4.64
N THR A 52 17.80 -21.02 3.99
CA THR A 52 17.21 -19.83 4.62
C THR A 52 15.81 -19.51 4.04
N VAL A 53 15.14 -18.50 4.56
CA VAL A 53 13.87 -18.00 3.98
C VAL A 53 14.07 -17.46 2.55
N LEU A 54 15.30 -17.09 2.17
CA LEU A 54 15.59 -16.60 0.82
C LEU A 54 15.49 -17.72 -0.22
N ASP A 55 15.75 -18.97 0.16
CA ASP A 55 15.62 -20.13 -0.72
C ASP A 55 14.17 -20.44 -1.02
N ALA A 56 13.32 -20.43 0.00
CA ALA A 56 11.87 -20.55 -0.20
C ALA A 56 11.34 -19.44 -1.09
N THR A 57 11.77 -18.19 -0.85
CA THR A 57 11.43 -17.03 -1.69
C THR A 57 11.95 -17.20 -3.11
N ARG A 58 13.14 -17.78 -3.30
CA ARG A 58 13.71 -18.02 -4.63
C ARG A 58 12.91 -19.06 -5.42
N VAL A 59 12.47 -20.14 -4.78
CA VAL A 59 11.55 -21.10 -5.38
C VAL A 59 10.22 -20.45 -5.78
N GLN A 60 9.62 -19.67 -4.89
CA GLN A 60 8.37 -18.95 -5.18
C GLN A 60 8.52 -17.99 -6.37
N ARG A 61 9.61 -17.21 -6.41
CA ARG A 61 9.89 -16.30 -7.54
C ARG A 61 10.18 -17.02 -8.84
N TYR A 62 10.78 -18.19 -8.81
CA TYR A 62 10.98 -19.03 -9.98
C TYR A 62 9.63 -19.53 -10.55
N LEU A 63 8.75 -19.98 -9.68
CA LEU A 63 7.41 -20.44 -10.08
C LEU A 63 6.54 -19.31 -10.62
N ALA A 64 6.79 -18.08 -10.18
CA ALA A 64 6.13 -16.86 -10.66
C ALA A 64 6.78 -16.26 -11.92
N ASP A 65 7.73 -16.97 -12.58
CA ASP A 65 8.52 -16.46 -13.71
C ASP A 65 9.31 -15.15 -13.42
N MET A 66 9.53 -14.80 -12.15
CA MET A 66 10.25 -13.59 -11.74
C MET A 66 11.77 -13.78 -11.64
N THR A 67 12.26 -15.02 -11.64
CA THR A 67 13.68 -15.38 -11.64
C THR A 67 13.89 -16.71 -12.35
N THR A 68 15.15 -17.07 -12.62
CA THR A 68 15.50 -18.37 -13.18
C THR A 68 16.32 -19.19 -12.17
N LEU A 69 16.06 -20.48 -12.09
CA LEU A 69 16.96 -21.43 -11.42
C LEU A 69 17.92 -22.02 -12.45
N SER A 70 19.19 -22.09 -12.12
CA SER A 70 20.17 -22.83 -12.92
C SER A 70 19.86 -24.33 -12.87
N ASP A 71 20.31 -25.08 -13.88
CA ASP A 71 20.12 -26.53 -13.87
C ASP A 71 20.85 -27.22 -12.70
N GLU A 72 21.85 -26.55 -12.11
CA GLU A 72 22.55 -26.99 -10.90
C GLU A 72 21.76 -26.70 -9.62
N ALA A 73 20.94 -25.64 -9.62
CA ALA A 73 20.13 -25.25 -8.46
C ALA A 73 18.81 -26.04 -8.35
N LYS A 74 18.26 -26.52 -9.47
CA LYS A 74 16.98 -27.23 -9.46
C LYS A 74 16.93 -28.44 -8.53
N PRO A 75 17.97 -29.32 -8.50
CA PRO A 75 17.96 -30.44 -7.52
C PRO A 75 18.01 -29.99 -6.06
N ALA A 76 18.57 -28.81 -5.77
CA ALA A 76 18.58 -28.28 -4.43
C ALA A 76 17.26 -27.57 -4.08
N ALA A 77 16.56 -27.04 -5.09
CA ALA A 77 15.28 -26.38 -4.97
C ALA A 77 14.09 -27.36 -4.90
N ASP A 78 14.25 -28.62 -5.34
CA ASP A 78 13.29 -29.72 -5.22
C ASP A 78 13.42 -30.29 -3.80
N ALA A 79 12.84 -29.59 -2.84
CA ALA A 79 13.07 -29.84 -1.41
C ALA A 79 12.27 -31.02 -0.86
N ASP A 80 11.22 -31.46 -1.53
CA ASP A 80 10.45 -32.66 -1.19
C ASP A 80 10.85 -33.91 -2.01
N GLU A 81 11.85 -33.74 -2.91
CA GLU A 81 12.44 -34.79 -3.74
C GLU A 81 11.43 -35.52 -4.65
N ASP A 82 10.35 -34.85 -5.07
CA ASP A 82 9.33 -35.43 -5.96
C ASP A 82 9.72 -35.39 -7.44
N GLY A 83 10.76 -34.65 -7.79
CA GLY A 83 11.36 -34.50 -9.12
C GLY A 83 10.94 -33.26 -9.88
N ASP A 84 10.01 -32.47 -9.35
CA ASP A 84 9.52 -31.23 -9.92
C ASP A 84 9.65 -30.07 -8.90
N VAL A 85 10.13 -28.89 -9.33
CA VAL A 85 10.17 -27.72 -8.45
C VAL A 85 8.81 -27.06 -8.43
N THR A 86 8.11 -27.13 -7.30
CA THR A 86 6.74 -26.70 -7.09
C THR A 86 6.60 -25.77 -5.86
N ILE A 87 5.39 -25.32 -5.56
CA ILE A 87 5.12 -24.52 -4.35
C ILE A 87 5.26 -25.38 -3.07
N MET A 88 5.19 -26.70 -3.21
CA MET A 88 5.36 -27.60 -2.07
C MET A 88 6.79 -27.57 -1.54
N ASP A 89 7.78 -27.36 -2.42
CA ASP A 89 9.19 -27.22 -2.05
C ASP A 89 9.43 -25.95 -1.23
N ALA A 90 8.86 -24.85 -1.65
CA ALA A 90 8.92 -23.61 -0.88
C ALA A 90 8.25 -23.81 0.50
N THR A 91 7.14 -24.53 0.54
CA THR A 91 6.43 -24.87 1.79
C THR A 91 7.25 -25.80 2.67
N ALA A 92 7.91 -26.82 2.10
CA ALA A 92 8.79 -27.74 2.82
C ALA A 92 9.97 -26.98 3.46
N ILE A 93 10.64 -26.10 2.71
CA ILE A 93 11.71 -25.24 3.23
C ILE A 93 11.20 -24.36 4.38
N GLN A 94 10.04 -23.71 4.22
CA GLN A 94 9.47 -22.84 5.26
C GLN A 94 9.08 -23.62 6.52
N ARG A 95 8.54 -24.82 6.39
CA ARG A 95 8.21 -25.69 7.53
C ARG A 95 9.46 -26.14 8.28
N TRP A 96 10.50 -26.55 7.55
CA TRP A 96 11.78 -26.93 8.13
C TRP A 96 12.42 -25.76 8.91
N LEU A 97 12.42 -24.57 8.34
CA LEU A 97 12.90 -23.34 9.01
C LEU A 97 12.10 -22.98 10.27
N ALA A 98 10.82 -23.37 10.31
CA ALA A 98 9.95 -23.20 11.47
C ALA A 98 10.06 -24.34 12.52
N ASP A 99 11.04 -25.23 12.38
CA ASP A 99 11.23 -26.41 13.23
C ASP A 99 10.01 -27.36 13.25
N MET A 100 9.29 -27.42 12.10
CA MET A 100 8.16 -28.31 11.88
C MET A 100 8.64 -29.50 11.06
N ASP A 101 8.57 -30.70 11.63
CA ASP A 101 8.96 -31.94 10.93
C ASP A 101 8.03 -32.16 9.72
N ASP A 102 8.60 -32.19 8.52
CA ASP A 102 7.91 -32.48 7.26
C ASP A 102 8.39 -33.79 6.61
N GLY A 103 9.34 -34.48 7.22
CA GLY A 103 9.86 -35.77 6.78
C GLY A 103 10.90 -35.71 5.67
N HIS A 104 11.31 -34.51 5.20
CA HIS A 104 12.32 -34.32 4.16
C HIS A 104 13.68 -33.93 4.78
N PRO A 105 14.83 -34.43 4.23
CA PRO A 105 16.16 -34.20 4.80
C PRO A 105 16.73 -32.82 4.37
N ILE A 106 15.94 -31.78 4.48
CA ILE A 106 16.34 -30.39 4.11
C ILE A 106 17.54 -29.97 4.97
N GLY A 107 18.53 -29.35 4.34
CA GLY A 107 19.79 -28.98 4.97
C GLY A 107 20.88 -30.06 4.87
N ASP A 108 20.56 -31.26 4.42
CA ASP A 108 21.53 -32.31 4.21
C ASP A 108 22.15 -32.25 2.80
N PRO A 109 23.41 -32.73 2.63
CA PRO A 109 24.05 -32.78 1.31
C PRO A 109 23.33 -33.77 0.38
N ILE A 110 22.99 -33.31 -0.83
CA ILE A 110 22.40 -34.16 -1.87
C ILE A 110 23.48 -35.16 -2.34
N GLY A 111 23.25 -36.44 -2.08
CA GLY A 111 24.19 -37.52 -2.45
C GLY A 111 24.26 -37.66 -3.98
N THR A 112 25.48 -37.75 -4.51
CA THR A 112 25.73 -38.17 -5.89
C THR A 112 25.29 -39.62 -6.08
N GLN A 113 24.04 -39.83 -6.45
CA GLN A 113 23.58 -41.16 -6.88
C GLN A 113 24.00 -41.38 -8.33
N THR A 114 24.88 -42.35 -8.52
CA THR A 114 25.22 -42.92 -9.83
C THR A 114 23.98 -43.63 -10.40
N PRO A 115 23.60 -43.47 -11.66
CA PRO A 115 22.40 -44.10 -12.23
C PRO A 115 22.57 -45.63 -12.24
N THR A 116 21.73 -46.36 -11.57
CA THR A 116 21.60 -47.81 -11.72
C THR A 116 20.38 -48.11 -12.59
N GLU A 117 20.63 -48.74 -13.71
CA GLU A 117 19.69 -49.21 -14.72
C GLU A 117 18.63 -50.18 -14.15
N PRO A 118 17.41 -50.27 -14.71
CA PRO A 118 16.27 -50.94 -14.11
C PRO A 118 16.39 -52.48 -14.22
N ALA A 119 16.19 -53.17 -13.13
CA ALA A 119 16.07 -54.63 -13.12
C ALA A 119 14.61 -55.07 -13.26
N THR A 120 14.39 -55.86 -14.27
CA THR A 120 13.18 -56.55 -14.68
C THR A 120 12.56 -57.44 -13.60
N GLU A 121 11.22 -57.45 -13.63
CA GLU A 121 10.36 -58.38 -12.89
C GLU A 121 10.69 -59.86 -13.14
N GLU A 122 10.64 -60.71 -12.11
CA GLU A 122 10.20 -62.09 -12.23
C GLU A 122 9.32 -62.51 -11.07
N ALA A 123 8.13 -62.94 -11.43
CA ALA A 123 7.13 -63.48 -10.55
C ALA A 123 7.49 -64.91 -10.06
N THR A 124 7.22 -65.19 -8.81
CA THR A 124 6.98 -66.60 -8.41
C THR A 124 5.87 -66.71 -7.36
N GLN A 125 4.85 -67.44 -7.78
CA GLN A 125 3.75 -67.93 -6.94
C GLN A 125 4.23 -69.00 -5.93
N ALA A 126 3.62 -68.98 -4.74
CA ALA A 126 3.31 -70.20 -4.03
C ALA A 126 2.11 -70.00 -3.07
N ALA A 127 1.17 -70.90 -3.24
CA ALA A 127 -0.15 -70.93 -2.62
C ALA A 127 -0.16 -71.70 -1.28
N THR A 128 -1.35 -71.70 -0.68
CA THR A 128 -1.97 -72.56 0.36
C THR A 128 -1.87 -71.99 1.78
N GLU A 129 -2.89 -71.95 2.60
CA GLU A 129 -4.19 -72.64 2.69
C GLU A 129 -5.19 -71.82 3.53
N ALA A 130 -6.47 -71.94 3.27
CA ALA A 130 -7.60 -71.36 3.95
C ALA A 130 -7.91 -71.94 5.35
N VAL A 131 -8.37 -71.10 6.27
CA VAL A 131 -9.34 -71.44 7.30
C VAL A 131 -10.46 -70.41 7.34
N THR A 132 -11.66 -70.88 7.05
CA THR A 132 -12.94 -70.21 7.13
C THR A 132 -13.45 -70.16 8.57
N GLU A 133 -13.99 -68.98 8.98
CA GLU A 133 -15.27 -68.81 9.67
C GLU A 133 -15.64 -67.34 9.83
N PRO A 134 -16.93 -66.92 10.14
CA PRO A 134 -17.76 -66.37 9.14
C PRO A 134 -17.99 -64.84 9.31
N ALA A 135 -18.36 -64.22 8.19
CA ALA A 135 -18.71 -62.84 8.05
C ALA A 135 -19.81 -62.36 9.01
N THR A 136 -19.49 -61.30 9.75
CA THR A 136 -20.49 -60.31 10.12
C THR A 136 -20.23 -59.15 9.18
N GLU A 137 -21.14 -58.93 8.26
CA GLU A 137 -21.21 -57.72 7.45
C GLU A 137 -21.35 -56.49 8.39
N ALA A 138 -20.22 -55.81 8.64
CA ALA A 138 -20.28 -54.40 8.94
C ALA A 138 -20.23 -53.71 7.56
N ALA A 139 -21.30 -53.08 7.20
CA ALA A 139 -21.29 -52.14 6.10
C ALA A 139 -20.20 -51.13 6.38
N THR A 140 -19.13 -51.19 5.60
CA THR A 140 -18.18 -50.10 5.49
C THR A 140 -18.99 -48.95 4.89
N GLU A 141 -19.34 -47.96 5.74
CA GLU A 141 -19.67 -46.62 5.23
C GLU A 141 -18.52 -46.25 4.31
N ALA A 142 -18.82 -46.04 3.02
CA ALA A 142 -17.90 -45.47 2.09
C ALA A 142 -17.47 -44.10 2.69
N GLU A 143 -16.19 -43.86 2.82
CA GLU A 143 -15.70 -42.52 3.14
C GLU A 143 -16.27 -41.56 2.09
N VAL A 144 -17.21 -40.70 2.51
CA VAL A 144 -17.78 -39.67 1.66
C VAL A 144 -16.64 -38.68 1.39
N THR A 145 -16.09 -38.71 0.18
CA THR A 145 -14.94 -37.87 -0.21
C THR A 145 -15.30 -36.40 -0.31
N GLY A 146 -16.59 -36.05 -0.21
CA GLY A 146 -17.09 -34.67 -0.35
C GLY A 146 -17.02 -34.11 -1.78
N GLU A 147 -16.75 -34.98 -2.77
CA GLU A 147 -16.62 -34.60 -4.18
C GLU A 147 -17.73 -35.20 -5.08
N GLU A 148 -18.68 -35.94 -4.49
CA GLU A 148 -19.78 -36.58 -5.24
C GLU A 148 -20.68 -35.59 -5.98
N TRP A 149 -20.77 -34.34 -5.49
CA TRP A 149 -21.50 -33.25 -6.15
C TRP A 149 -20.99 -32.98 -7.58
N LYS A 150 -19.73 -33.23 -7.90
CA LYS A 150 -19.16 -33.04 -9.25
C LYS A 150 -19.70 -34.04 -10.26
N GLU A 151 -20.19 -35.18 -9.84
CA GLU A 151 -20.77 -36.20 -10.71
C GLU A 151 -22.25 -35.89 -11.05
N ASN A 152 -22.92 -35.06 -10.22
CA ASN A 152 -24.27 -34.60 -10.48
C ASN A 152 -24.23 -33.39 -11.42
N VAL A 153 -24.31 -33.64 -12.72
CA VAL A 153 -24.26 -32.59 -13.76
C VAL A 153 -25.67 -32.37 -14.32
N GLY A 154 -26.11 -31.11 -14.29
CA GLY A 154 -27.42 -30.72 -14.78
C GLY A 154 -27.40 -29.51 -15.71
N LYS A 155 -28.55 -29.18 -16.25
CA LYS A 155 -28.74 -28.00 -17.09
C LYS A 155 -30.02 -27.28 -16.74
N ILE A 156 -29.96 -25.98 -16.61
CA ILE A 156 -31.05 -25.03 -16.44
C ILE A 156 -31.17 -24.20 -17.71
N VAL A 157 -32.32 -24.24 -18.37
CA VAL A 157 -32.62 -23.41 -19.54
C VAL A 157 -33.69 -22.41 -19.16
N LEU A 158 -33.25 -21.15 -19.04
CA LEU A 158 -34.11 -20.01 -18.70
C LEU A 158 -34.97 -19.61 -19.89
N SER A 159 -36.27 -19.35 -19.66
CA SER A 159 -37.19 -18.87 -20.69
C SER A 159 -38.43 -18.25 -20.05
N ASP A 160 -38.93 -17.13 -20.57
CA ASP A 160 -40.21 -16.51 -20.16
C ASP A 160 -41.45 -17.39 -20.48
N SER A 161 -41.30 -18.39 -21.35
CA SER A 161 -42.37 -19.37 -21.61
C SER A 161 -42.32 -20.57 -20.68
N GLY A 162 -41.44 -20.60 -19.73
CA GLY A 162 -41.21 -21.65 -18.74
C GLY A 162 -39.76 -22.10 -18.71
N ILE A 163 -39.20 -22.19 -17.49
CA ILE A 163 -37.86 -22.69 -17.23
C ILE A 163 -37.86 -24.22 -17.33
N THR A 164 -36.81 -24.82 -17.79
CA THR A 164 -36.66 -26.29 -17.82
C THR A 164 -35.35 -26.71 -17.18
N VAL A 165 -35.39 -27.81 -16.42
CA VAL A 165 -34.25 -28.40 -15.73
C VAL A 165 -34.04 -29.84 -16.20
N THR A 166 -32.79 -30.25 -16.36
CA THR A 166 -32.39 -31.64 -16.57
C THR A 166 -31.26 -31.97 -15.59
N GLY A 167 -31.24 -33.14 -15.03
CA GLY A 167 -30.37 -33.58 -13.93
C GLY A 167 -31.18 -33.86 -12.69
N ASN A 168 -30.55 -34.27 -11.60
CA ASN A 168 -31.18 -34.63 -10.33
C ASN A 168 -30.93 -33.52 -9.29
N GLY A 169 -31.86 -33.31 -8.36
CA GLY A 169 -31.69 -32.38 -7.26
C GLY A 169 -31.91 -30.90 -7.63
N ALA A 170 -32.52 -30.62 -8.80
CA ALA A 170 -33.05 -29.30 -9.11
C ALA A 170 -34.44 -29.41 -9.73
N TYR A 171 -35.32 -28.52 -9.35
CA TYR A 171 -36.78 -28.57 -9.65
C TYR A 171 -37.24 -27.18 -10.11
N VAL A 172 -38.35 -27.14 -10.84
CA VAL A 172 -38.99 -25.89 -11.25
C VAL A 172 -40.36 -25.81 -10.63
N ASP A 173 -40.63 -24.73 -9.92
CA ASP A 173 -42.01 -24.40 -9.46
C ASP A 173 -42.29 -22.93 -9.83
N GLY A 174 -43.26 -22.73 -10.72
CA GLY A 174 -43.51 -21.41 -11.31
C GLY A 174 -42.31 -20.91 -12.13
N ASN A 175 -41.80 -19.77 -11.76
CA ASN A 175 -40.60 -19.13 -12.35
C ASN A 175 -39.32 -19.33 -11.49
N THR A 176 -39.42 -20.13 -10.41
CA THR A 176 -38.31 -20.38 -9.50
C THR A 176 -37.68 -21.75 -9.77
N VAL A 177 -36.38 -21.78 -9.90
CA VAL A 177 -35.56 -23.00 -9.87
C VAL A 177 -35.12 -23.24 -8.43
N ILE A 178 -35.43 -24.42 -7.88
CA ILE A 178 -35.04 -24.80 -6.52
C ILE A 178 -34.02 -25.93 -6.63
N ILE A 179 -32.78 -25.67 -6.19
CA ILE A 179 -31.70 -26.65 -6.14
C ILE A 179 -31.60 -27.18 -4.71
N THR A 180 -31.81 -28.48 -4.57
CA THR A 180 -31.94 -29.18 -3.28
C THR A 180 -30.78 -30.14 -3.01
N GLU A 181 -29.91 -30.39 -3.98
CA GLU A 181 -28.76 -31.28 -3.87
C GLU A 181 -27.52 -30.63 -4.48
N GLY A 182 -26.33 -31.01 -4.02
CA GLY A 182 -25.08 -30.61 -4.61
C GLY A 182 -24.96 -30.98 -6.07
N GLY A 183 -24.37 -30.14 -6.90
CA GLY A 183 -24.21 -30.41 -8.31
C GLY A 183 -23.54 -29.29 -9.11
N ASP A 184 -23.31 -29.58 -10.39
CA ASP A 184 -22.72 -28.68 -11.38
C ASP A 184 -23.75 -28.39 -12.49
N TRP A 185 -24.31 -27.16 -12.48
CA TRP A 185 -25.45 -26.79 -13.29
C TRP A 185 -25.06 -25.80 -14.39
N GLU A 186 -25.17 -26.20 -15.66
CA GLU A 186 -25.06 -25.26 -16.78
C GLU A 186 -26.32 -24.40 -16.89
N VAL A 187 -26.16 -23.07 -16.82
CA VAL A 187 -27.27 -22.11 -16.94
C VAL A 187 -27.22 -21.38 -18.26
N THR A 188 -28.27 -21.46 -19.06
CA THR A 188 -28.40 -20.84 -20.39
C THR A 188 -29.75 -20.18 -20.56
N GLY A 189 -29.90 -19.33 -21.61
CA GLY A 189 -31.20 -18.75 -21.99
C GLY A 189 -31.50 -17.43 -21.28
N THR A 190 -32.77 -17.00 -21.39
CA THR A 190 -33.20 -15.70 -20.85
C THR A 190 -34.53 -15.84 -20.15
N CYS A 191 -34.62 -15.32 -18.91
CA CYS A 191 -35.87 -15.16 -18.16
C CYS A 191 -35.92 -13.75 -17.55
N THR A 192 -37.03 -13.03 -17.77
CA THR A 192 -37.20 -11.66 -17.30
C THR A 192 -37.99 -11.57 -15.99
N ASP A 193 -38.43 -12.71 -15.46
CA ASP A 193 -39.13 -12.84 -14.19
C ASP A 193 -38.88 -14.25 -13.64
N GLY A 194 -37.76 -14.42 -12.91
CA GLY A 194 -37.39 -15.72 -12.38
C GLY A 194 -36.27 -15.65 -11.35
N MET A 195 -36.11 -16.73 -10.60
CA MET A 195 -35.09 -16.88 -9.55
C MET A 195 -34.45 -18.26 -9.60
N ILE A 196 -33.16 -18.32 -9.24
CA ILE A 196 -32.48 -19.56 -8.86
C ILE A 196 -32.24 -19.52 -7.35
N TYR A 197 -32.91 -20.41 -6.63
CA TYR A 197 -32.78 -20.58 -5.19
C TYR A 197 -32.11 -21.90 -4.86
N VAL A 198 -31.15 -21.85 -3.92
CA VAL A 198 -30.36 -23.02 -3.52
C VAL A 198 -30.50 -23.26 -2.04
N ARG A 199 -30.93 -24.46 -1.66
CA ARG A 199 -30.95 -24.94 -0.28
C ARG A 199 -30.82 -26.45 -0.26
N THR A 200 -29.61 -26.92 0.08
CA THR A 200 -29.23 -28.34 -0.01
C THR A 200 -29.32 -29.09 1.32
N CYS A 201 -29.79 -28.45 2.39
CA CYS A 201 -30.02 -29.07 3.68
C CYS A 201 -31.17 -28.44 4.45
N THR A 202 -31.69 -29.16 5.44
CA THR A 202 -32.61 -28.62 6.45
C THR A 202 -31.83 -27.90 7.56
N ASP A 203 -32.57 -27.12 8.40
CA ASP A 203 -31.97 -26.42 9.53
C ASP A 203 -31.25 -27.35 10.55
N GLU A 204 -31.75 -28.60 10.66
CA GLU A 204 -31.18 -29.61 11.55
C GLU A 204 -29.90 -30.22 10.99
N GLU A 205 -29.77 -30.27 9.65
CA GLU A 205 -28.62 -30.87 8.94
C GLU A 205 -27.48 -29.88 8.62
N GLU A 206 -27.69 -28.60 8.86
CA GLU A 206 -26.74 -27.53 8.49
C GLU A 206 -25.31 -27.77 8.98
N LYS A 207 -25.12 -28.42 10.13
CA LYS A 207 -23.79 -28.68 10.71
C LYS A 207 -22.98 -29.72 9.95
N ASP A 208 -23.66 -30.61 9.25
CA ASP A 208 -23.06 -31.75 8.53
C ASP A 208 -23.16 -31.59 7.01
N ILE A 209 -23.53 -30.39 6.54
CA ILE A 209 -23.68 -30.09 5.11
C ILE A 209 -22.36 -30.28 4.38
N ASN A 210 -22.36 -31.08 3.32
CA ASN A 210 -21.22 -31.31 2.44
C ASN A 210 -21.49 -30.89 1.00
N ASP A 211 -22.73 -30.61 0.65
CA ASP A 211 -23.14 -30.28 -0.69
C ASP A 211 -22.60 -28.92 -1.14
N LYS A 212 -21.97 -28.93 -2.29
CA LYS A 212 -21.49 -27.72 -2.98
C LYS A 212 -22.28 -27.54 -4.26
N VAL A 213 -22.63 -26.32 -4.58
CA VAL A 213 -23.42 -26.01 -5.77
C VAL A 213 -22.67 -25.08 -6.69
N LYS A 214 -22.48 -25.52 -7.95
CA LYS A 214 -21.84 -24.73 -8.99
C LYS A 214 -22.85 -24.34 -10.07
N LEU A 215 -22.92 -23.06 -10.38
CA LEU A 215 -23.59 -22.52 -11.54
C LEU A 215 -22.57 -22.14 -12.62
N ARG A 216 -22.59 -22.86 -13.74
CA ARG A 216 -21.83 -22.51 -14.95
C ARG A 216 -22.66 -21.62 -15.84
N LEU A 217 -22.37 -20.33 -15.84
CA LEU A 217 -23.13 -19.34 -16.61
C LEU A 217 -22.63 -19.32 -18.05
N ASN A 218 -23.50 -19.72 -18.99
CA ASN A 218 -23.18 -19.89 -20.40
C ASN A 218 -24.09 -19.03 -21.28
N GLY A 219 -23.87 -17.73 -21.29
CA GLY A 219 -24.63 -16.77 -22.10
C GLY A 219 -26.07 -16.61 -21.62
N MET A 220 -26.28 -16.57 -20.29
CA MET A 220 -27.59 -16.46 -19.67
C MET A 220 -27.97 -15.02 -19.36
N SER A 221 -29.28 -14.76 -19.23
CA SER A 221 -29.83 -13.52 -18.69
C SER A 221 -30.97 -13.84 -17.74
N LEU A 222 -30.88 -13.41 -16.48
CA LEU A 222 -31.87 -13.65 -15.46
C LEU A 222 -32.21 -12.33 -14.76
N THR A 223 -33.47 -12.00 -14.71
CA THR A 223 -34.01 -10.88 -13.94
C THR A 223 -35.07 -11.38 -12.98
N ASN A 224 -35.06 -10.89 -11.75
CA ASN A 224 -36.15 -11.07 -10.80
C ASN A 224 -36.70 -9.69 -10.39
N PRO A 225 -37.93 -9.31 -10.79
CA PRO A 225 -38.45 -7.95 -10.55
C PRO A 225 -38.77 -7.63 -9.10
N ASP A 226 -38.90 -8.61 -8.22
CA ASP A 226 -39.35 -8.45 -6.83
C ASP A 226 -38.55 -9.24 -5.80
N GLY A 227 -37.33 -9.69 -6.20
CA GLY A 227 -36.40 -10.39 -5.33
C GLY A 227 -34.97 -10.46 -5.90
N PRO A 228 -34.09 -11.22 -5.25
CA PRO A 228 -32.78 -11.56 -5.79
C PRO A 228 -32.93 -12.46 -7.03
N ALA A 229 -32.04 -12.33 -8.00
CA ALA A 229 -32.05 -13.23 -9.15
C ALA A 229 -31.44 -14.60 -8.82
N ILE A 230 -30.38 -14.61 -7.99
CA ILE A 230 -29.76 -15.83 -7.49
C ILE A 230 -29.57 -15.72 -5.98
N TYR A 231 -30.10 -16.73 -5.26
CA TYR A 231 -30.03 -16.80 -3.81
C TYR A 231 -29.63 -18.19 -3.34
N TRP A 232 -28.39 -18.30 -2.80
CA TRP A 232 -27.95 -19.45 -2.04
C TRP A 232 -28.27 -19.22 -0.56
N ASP A 233 -29.36 -19.82 -0.07
CA ASP A 233 -29.75 -19.77 1.33
C ASP A 233 -28.85 -20.72 2.16
N ARG A 234 -28.65 -21.96 1.66
CA ARG A 234 -27.80 -22.94 2.36
C ARG A 234 -27.13 -23.93 1.41
N CYS A 235 -25.82 -23.96 1.46
CA CYS A 235 -24.98 -25.02 0.89
C CYS A 235 -23.60 -25.00 1.58
N LYS A 236 -22.75 -25.95 1.29
CA LYS A 236 -21.38 -25.95 1.85
C LYS A 236 -20.51 -24.87 1.24
N LYS A 237 -20.69 -24.59 -0.04
CA LYS A 237 -19.98 -23.57 -0.79
C LYS A 237 -20.68 -23.31 -2.12
N ALA A 238 -20.82 -22.03 -2.48
CA ALA A 238 -21.34 -21.55 -3.73
C ALA A 238 -20.22 -21.32 -4.76
N PHE A 239 -20.45 -21.72 -6.01
CA PHE A 239 -19.52 -21.49 -7.10
C PHE A 239 -20.23 -20.86 -8.30
N ILE A 240 -19.61 -19.85 -8.90
CA ILE A 240 -19.96 -19.35 -10.23
C ILE A 240 -18.78 -19.59 -11.17
N THR A 241 -19.05 -20.23 -12.31
CA THR A 241 -18.08 -20.32 -13.40
C THR A 241 -18.60 -19.56 -14.61
N LEU A 242 -17.82 -18.61 -15.12
CA LEU A 242 -18.16 -17.84 -16.31
C LEU A 242 -17.57 -18.53 -17.55
N GLU A 243 -18.45 -19.11 -18.38
CA GLU A 243 -18.00 -19.80 -19.59
C GLU A 243 -17.31 -18.85 -20.58
N SER A 244 -16.21 -19.33 -21.14
CA SER A 244 -15.33 -18.50 -21.98
C SER A 244 -16.05 -17.92 -23.20
N GLY A 245 -15.89 -16.63 -23.43
CA GLY A 245 -16.47 -15.92 -24.57
C GLY A 245 -17.96 -15.62 -24.43
N THR A 246 -18.56 -15.88 -23.27
CA THR A 246 -19.97 -15.56 -23.01
C THR A 246 -20.10 -14.26 -22.22
N THR A 247 -21.28 -13.64 -22.34
CA THR A 247 -21.73 -12.55 -21.48
C THR A 247 -22.98 -13.00 -20.76
N ASN A 248 -22.96 -12.91 -19.44
CA ASN A 248 -24.03 -13.29 -18.56
C ASN A 248 -24.58 -12.03 -17.88
N THR A 249 -25.90 -11.92 -17.75
CA THR A 249 -26.55 -10.75 -17.15
C THR A 249 -27.46 -11.20 -16.01
N ILE A 250 -27.33 -10.56 -14.87
CA ILE A 250 -28.12 -10.80 -13.67
C ILE A 250 -28.64 -9.47 -13.17
N ALA A 251 -29.94 -9.41 -12.87
CA ALA A 251 -30.59 -8.21 -12.34
C ALA A 251 -31.64 -8.58 -11.31
N ASP A 252 -31.71 -7.84 -10.24
CA ASP A 252 -32.78 -7.91 -9.25
C ASP A 252 -33.86 -6.84 -9.49
N GLY A 253 -34.89 -6.85 -8.64
CA GLY A 253 -35.92 -5.83 -8.62
C GLY A 253 -35.53 -4.57 -7.87
N ALA A 254 -36.29 -3.49 -8.10
CA ALA A 254 -36.09 -2.23 -7.37
C ALA A 254 -36.60 -2.28 -5.89
N SER A 255 -37.18 -3.38 -5.48
CA SER A 255 -37.60 -3.71 -4.12
C SER A 255 -37.80 -5.21 -4.01
N TYR A 256 -37.60 -5.77 -2.82
CA TYR A 256 -37.85 -7.20 -2.59
C TYR A 256 -39.17 -7.40 -1.91
N THR A 257 -39.90 -8.47 -2.32
CA THR A 257 -41.12 -8.88 -1.66
C THR A 257 -40.86 -9.30 -0.21
N THR A 258 -41.76 -8.95 0.68
CA THR A 258 -41.74 -9.40 2.08
C THR A 258 -42.71 -10.59 2.29
N THR A 259 -43.32 -11.09 1.22
CA THR A 259 -44.14 -12.27 1.26
C THR A 259 -43.25 -13.50 1.15
N VAL A 260 -43.30 -14.36 2.15
CA VAL A 260 -42.62 -15.65 2.11
C VAL A 260 -43.35 -16.56 1.08
N GLU A 261 -42.60 -17.04 0.11
CA GLU A 261 -43.10 -17.97 -0.89
C GLU A 261 -42.85 -19.41 -0.44
N GLU A 262 -43.89 -20.26 -0.53
CA GLU A 262 -43.78 -21.66 -0.15
C GLU A 262 -43.80 -22.56 -1.40
N HIS A 263 -42.76 -23.35 -1.58
CA HIS A 263 -42.59 -24.32 -2.66
C HIS A 263 -42.53 -25.73 -2.08
N VAL A 264 -43.30 -26.66 -2.62
CA VAL A 264 -43.33 -28.04 -2.12
C VAL A 264 -42.69 -28.96 -3.15
N ILE A 265 -41.50 -29.48 -2.84
CA ILE A 265 -40.76 -30.39 -3.68
C ILE A 265 -40.65 -31.75 -2.95
N ASP A 266 -41.17 -32.79 -3.55
CA ASP A 266 -41.16 -34.16 -3.02
C ASP A 266 -41.69 -34.30 -1.58
N GLY A 267 -42.60 -33.40 -1.20
CA GLY A 267 -43.18 -33.37 0.14
C GLY A 267 -42.39 -32.54 1.17
N VAL A 268 -41.30 -31.95 0.79
CA VAL A 268 -40.54 -30.97 1.60
C VAL A 268 -40.98 -29.56 1.20
N THR A 269 -41.24 -28.71 2.19
CA THR A 269 -41.57 -27.30 1.96
C THR A 269 -40.34 -26.44 2.05
N TYR A 270 -40.07 -25.67 1.01
CA TYR A 270 -39.06 -24.66 0.93
C TYR A 270 -39.72 -23.28 1.05
N SER A 271 -39.42 -22.57 2.14
CA SER A 271 -39.97 -21.23 2.40
C SER A 271 -38.95 -20.19 2.01
N ILE A 272 -39.19 -19.44 0.96
CA ILE A 272 -38.25 -18.44 0.43
C ILE A 272 -38.69 -17.06 0.90
N ASP A 273 -37.88 -16.44 1.75
CA ASP A 273 -38.02 -15.04 2.14
C ASP A 273 -37.02 -14.18 1.37
N ALA A 274 -37.43 -13.68 0.22
CA ALA A 274 -36.56 -12.83 -0.63
C ALA A 274 -36.06 -11.59 0.10
N SER A 275 -36.74 -11.12 1.14
CA SER A 275 -36.29 -9.92 1.90
C SER A 275 -35.01 -10.11 2.68
N GLN A 276 -34.62 -11.36 2.98
CA GLN A 276 -33.37 -11.70 3.67
C GLN A 276 -32.16 -11.52 2.75
N ALA A 277 -32.30 -11.74 1.45
CA ALA A 277 -31.22 -11.58 0.51
C ALA A 277 -30.69 -10.13 0.49
N LYS A 278 -29.37 -10.00 0.40
CA LYS A 278 -28.64 -8.71 0.47
C LYS A 278 -28.26 -8.14 -0.90
N GLY A 279 -28.35 -8.90 -1.99
CA GLY A 279 -27.93 -8.47 -3.33
C GLY A 279 -28.64 -9.17 -4.47
N ALA A 280 -28.39 -8.76 -5.69
CA ALA A 280 -28.88 -9.43 -6.91
C ALA A 280 -28.37 -10.87 -7.03
N ILE A 281 -27.15 -11.08 -6.59
CA ILE A 281 -26.54 -12.38 -6.26
C ILE A 281 -26.27 -12.37 -4.76
N HIS A 282 -26.85 -13.32 -4.03
CA HIS A 282 -26.63 -13.45 -2.60
C HIS A 282 -26.37 -14.90 -2.21
N THR A 283 -25.48 -15.08 -1.25
CA THR A 283 -25.24 -16.37 -0.59
C THR A 283 -24.97 -16.16 0.89
N ASP A 284 -25.49 -17.06 1.71
CA ASP A 284 -25.20 -17.11 3.15
C ASP A 284 -23.82 -17.79 3.43
N ASP A 285 -23.24 -18.43 2.40
CA ASP A 285 -21.97 -19.19 2.48
C ASP A 285 -20.90 -18.60 1.57
N THR A 286 -19.66 -19.09 1.70
CA THR A 286 -18.53 -18.68 0.84
C THR A 286 -18.86 -18.76 -0.66
N LEU A 287 -18.57 -17.70 -1.40
CA LEU A 287 -18.73 -17.61 -2.85
C LEU A 287 -17.37 -17.61 -3.58
N GLU A 288 -17.21 -18.54 -4.51
CA GLU A 288 -16.06 -18.56 -5.40
C GLU A 288 -16.48 -18.29 -6.85
N ILE A 289 -15.88 -17.27 -7.49
CA ILE A 289 -16.17 -16.90 -8.88
C ILE A 289 -14.93 -17.05 -9.74
N LYS A 290 -15.04 -17.79 -10.83
CA LYS A 290 -13.97 -17.99 -11.80
C LYS A 290 -14.49 -18.17 -13.23
N GLY A 291 -13.56 -18.36 -14.17
CA GLY A 291 -13.87 -18.51 -15.59
C GLY A 291 -13.44 -17.29 -16.40
N LYS A 292 -13.61 -17.36 -17.73
CA LYS A 292 -13.12 -16.32 -18.67
C LYS A 292 -14.23 -15.57 -19.39
N GLY A 293 -15.45 -15.70 -18.93
CA GLY A 293 -16.61 -14.97 -19.43
C GLY A 293 -16.77 -13.61 -18.79
N THR A 294 -17.85 -12.93 -19.17
CA THR A 294 -18.26 -11.64 -18.59
C THR A 294 -19.50 -11.84 -17.72
N LEU A 295 -19.51 -11.24 -16.55
CA LEU A 295 -20.68 -11.14 -15.65
C LEU A 295 -21.09 -9.67 -15.52
N LYS A 296 -22.33 -9.38 -15.94
CA LYS A 296 -23.00 -8.10 -15.73
C LYS A 296 -24.01 -8.25 -14.60
N VAL A 297 -23.91 -7.40 -13.58
CA VAL A 297 -24.80 -7.41 -12.42
C VAL A 297 -25.45 -6.04 -12.26
N ASN A 298 -26.78 -6.03 -12.15
CA ASN A 298 -27.53 -4.83 -11.82
C ASN A 298 -28.26 -5.04 -10.48
N GLY A 299 -27.66 -4.55 -9.39
CA GLY A 299 -28.25 -4.53 -8.06
C GLY A 299 -29.13 -3.29 -7.89
N ASN A 300 -30.39 -3.40 -8.32
CA ASN A 300 -31.33 -2.27 -8.37
C ASN A 300 -31.91 -1.89 -7.01
N TYR A 301 -31.73 -2.74 -5.99
CA TYR A 301 -32.28 -2.52 -4.65
C TYR A 301 -31.21 -2.47 -3.55
N LYS A 302 -30.29 -3.42 -3.56
CA LYS A 302 -29.24 -3.55 -2.53
C LYS A 302 -27.85 -3.66 -3.19
N HIS A 303 -27.03 -4.62 -2.74
CA HIS A 303 -25.71 -4.88 -3.30
C HIS A 303 -25.80 -5.55 -4.69
N GLY A 304 -24.75 -5.47 -5.45
CA GLY A 304 -24.63 -6.23 -6.69
C GLY A 304 -24.40 -7.72 -6.38
N ILE A 305 -23.32 -8.02 -5.70
CA ILE A 305 -22.96 -9.36 -5.22
C ILE A 305 -22.73 -9.26 -3.70
N ALA A 306 -23.35 -10.15 -2.93
CA ALA A 306 -23.21 -10.17 -1.48
C ALA A 306 -23.06 -11.59 -0.94
N THR A 307 -22.26 -11.74 0.12
CA THR A 307 -22.20 -12.97 0.91
C THR A 307 -22.15 -12.67 2.41
N ASP A 308 -22.63 -13.63 3.19
CA ASP A 308 -22.53 -13.61 4.65
C ASP A 308 -21.22 -14.25 5.17
N ASP A 309 -20.35 -14.70 4.26
CA ASP A 309 -19.03 -15.32 4.51
C ASP A 309 -17.99 -14.70 3.56
N ASP A 310 -17.09 -15.47 2.96
CA ASP A 310 -16.01 -15.00 2.07
C ASP A 310 -16.41 -14.88 0.60
N ILE A 311 -15.78 -13.95 -0.12
CA ILE A 311 -15.78 -13.92 -1.59
C ILE A 311 -14.36 -14.14 -2.11
N SER A 312 -14.24 -15.07 -3.08
CA SER A 312 -13.01 -15.28 -3.84
C SER A 312 -13.26 -15.14 -5.35
N ILE A 313 -12.46 -14.28 -6.03
CA ILE A 313 -12.53 -14.07 -7.48
C ILE A 313 -11.16 -14.41 -8.09
N GLU A 314 -11.13 -15.44 -8.94
CA GLU A 314 -9.88 -15.89 -9.58
C GLU A 314 -9.74 -15.46 -11.04
N ASN A 315 -10.84 -15.19 -11.73
CA ASN A 315 -10.83 -14.79 -13.15
C ASN A 315 -12.17 -14.21 -13.58
N GLY A 316 -12.22 -13.52 -14.72
CA GLY A 316 -13.45 -12.98 -15.31
C GLY A 316 -13.42 -11.48 -15.54
N VAL A 317 -14.44 -11.03 -16.26
CA VAL A 317 -14.72 -9.60 -16.48
C VAL A 317 -16.04 -9.26 -15.84
N PHE A 318 -16.06 -8.26 -14.96
CA PHE A 318 -17.22 -7.87 -14.16
C PHE A 318 -17.64 -6.45 -14.50
N ASP A 319 -18.94 -6.26 -14.72
CA ASP A 319 -19.56 -4.95 -14.97
C ASP A 319 -20.75 -4.84 -14.02
N ILE A 320 -20.58 -4.13 -12.91
CA ILE A 320 -21.50 -4.12 -11.77
C ILE A 320 -22.06 -2.71 -11.60
N THR A 321 -23.39 -2.63 -11.54
CA THR A 321 -24.07 -1.41 -11.11
C THR A 321 -24.94 -1.76 -9.89
N SER A 322 -24.91 -0.95 -8.83
CA SER A 322 -25.65 -1.23 -7.60
C SER A 322 -26.13 0.05 -6.91
N VAL A 323 -27.15 -0.11 -6.06
CA VAL A 323 -27.67 0.95 -5.19
C VAL A 323 -26.88 1.02 -3.90
N LYS A 324 -26.54 -0.16 -3.36
CA LYS A 324 -25.56 -0.33 -2.28
C LYS A 324 -24.22 -0.77 -2.90
N ASP A 325 -23.40 -1.49 -2.14
CA ASP A 325 -22.06 -1.82 -2.54
C ASP A 325 -22.03 -2.70 -3.80
N GLY A 326 -20.97 -2.55 -4.57
CA GLY A 326 -20.78 -3.38 -5.77
C GLY A 326 -20.61 -4.83 -5.40
N ILE A 327 -19.64 -5.11 -4.55
CA ILE A 327 -19.36 -6.43 -3.96
C ILE A 327 -19.20 -6.26 -2.46
N HIS A 328 -19.96 -7.03 -1.69
CA HIS A 328 -19.98 -7.02 -0.23
C HIS A 328 -19.73 -8.41 0.34
N ALA A 329 -18.89 -8.50 1.36
CA ALA A 329 -18.65 -9.72 2.13
C ALA A 329 -18.67 -9.41 3.64
N ASN A 330 -19.36 -10.24 4.42
CA ASN A 330 -19.33 -10.12 5.87
C ASN A 330 -17.99 -10.60 6.48
N ASP A 331 -17.24 -11.42 5.76
CA ASP A 331 -15.87 -11.81 6.13
C ASP A 331 -14.89 -11.28 5.06
N ASP A 332 -14.08 -12.09 4.41
CA ASP A 332 -12.99 -11.63 3.57
C ASP A 332 -13.35 -11.48 2.08
N ILE A 333 -12.77 -10.48 1.42
CA ILE A 333 -12.74 -10.39 -0.05
C ILE A 333 -11.33 -10.68 -0.55
N THR A 334 -11.19 -11.71 -1.40
CA THR A 334 -9.93 -12.02 -2.08
C THR A 334 -10.14 -11.99 -3.59
N VAL A 335 -9.36 -11.17 -4.28
CA VAL A 335 -9.26 -11.19 -5.75
C VAL A 335 -7.85 -11.56 -6.13
N ASN A 336 -7.68 -12.76 -6.70
CA ASN A 336 -6.38 -13.28 -7.12
C ASN A 336 -6.43 -13.76 -8.56
N GLY A 337 -6.17 -12.86 -9.50
CA GLY A 337 -6.19 -13.25 -10.91
C GLY A 337 -5.74 -12.16 -11.87
N LYS A 338 -4.59 -12.34 -12.48
CA LYS A 338 -3.98 -11.41 -13.46
C LYS A 338 -4.84 -11.07 -14.71
N ASN A 339 -5.99 -11.69 -14.87
CA ASN A 339 -6.94 -11.39 -15.94
C ASN A 339 -8.28 -10.86 -15.39
N VAL A 340 -8.38 -10.63 -14.08
CA VAL A 340 -9.61 -10.09 -13.49
C VAL A 340 -9.72 -8.60 -13.83
N GLU A 341 -10.82 -8.24 -14.49
CA GLU A 341 -11.21 -6.86 -14.73
C GLU A 341 -12.55 -6.60 -14.04
N ILE A 342 -12.60 -5.62 -13.14
CA ILE A 342 -13.80 -5.26 -12.42
C ILE A 342 -14.11 -3.80 -12.70
N THR A 343 -15.33 -3.53 -13.15
CA THR A 343 -15.89 -2.18 -13.27
C THR A 343 -17.11 -2.09 -12.38
N ILE A 344 -17.13 -1.13 -11.48
CA ILE A 344 -18.23 -0.89 -10.55
C ILE A 344 -18.70 0.56 -10.68
N ASN A 345 -20.01 0.72 -10.78
CA ASN A 345 -20.68 2.01 -10.61
C ASN A 345 -21.75 1.85 -9.53
N THR A 346 -21.57 2.52 -8.39
CA THR A 346 -22.45 2.36 -7.23
C THR A 346 -22.70 3.69 -6.52
N GLN A 347 -23.69 3.71 -5.61
CA GLN A 347 -23.99 4.86 -4.77
C GLN A 347 -23.46 4.71 -3.33
N SER A 348 -22.93 3.54 -2.99
CA SER A 348 -22.31 3.22 -1.69
C SER A 348 -20.84 2.86 -1.93
N ASP A 349 -20.36 1.70 -1.47
CA ASP A 349 -18.95 1.33 -1.59
C ASP A 349 -18.71 0.37 -2.78
N GLY A 350 -17.55 0.45 -3.40
CA GLY A 350 -17.22 -0.40 -4.55
C GLY A 350 -17.02 -1.86 -4.13
N LEU A 351 -15.96 -2.10 -3.38
CA LEU A 351 -15.67 -3.34 -2.66
C LEU A 351 -15.75 -3.04 -1.18
N ASP A 352 -16.59 -3.76 -0.44
CA ASP A 352 -16.80 -3.60 1.01
C ASP A 352 -16.65 -4.96 1.70
N SER A 353 -15.65 -5.07 2.57
CA SER A 353 -15.36 -6.26 3.37
C SER A 353 -15.45 -5.93 4.86
N GLU A 354 -16.24 -6.69 5.62
CA GLU A 354 -16.24 -6.59 7.08
C GLU A 354 -15.01 -7.30 7.71
N GLY A 355 -14.29 -8.13 6.94
CA GLY A 355 -13.00 -8.74 7.27
C GLY A 355 -11.83 -8.07 6.56
N THR A 356 -10.92 -8.88 6.00
CA THR A 356 -9.77 -8.41 5.22
C THR A 356 -10.10 -8.28 3.73
N LEU A 357 -9.36 -7.42 3.03
CA LEU A 357 -9.49 -7.26 1.60
C LEU A 357 -8.13 -7.44 0.92
N ASN A 358 -8.01 -8.48 0.08
CA ASN A 358 -6.78 -8.86 -0.58
C ASN A 358 -6.94 -8.78 -2.10
N LEU A 359 -6.22 -7.87 -2.75
CA LEU A 359 -6.17 -7.72 -4.20
C LEU A 359 -4.77 -8.13 -4.68
N GLU A 360 -4.69 -9.40 -5.05
CA GLU A 360 -3.41 -9.97 -5.49
C GLU A 360 -3.21 -9.89 -6.98
N LEU A 361 -2.84 -9.66 -7.86
CA LEU A 361 -2.70 -9.74 -9.31
C LEU A 361 -3.98 -9.30 -10.06
N VAL A 362 -4.62 -8.21 -9.62
CA VAL A 362 -5.80 -7.67 -10.34
C VAL A 362 -5.36 -6.92 -11.59
N LYS A 363 -5.84 -7.34 -12.76
CA LYS A 363 -5.49 -6.63 -14.01
C LYS A 363 -5.98 -5.19 -13.98
N LYS A 364 -7.25 -4.97 -13.57
CA LYS A 364 -7.84 -3.64 -13.49
C LYS A 364 -9.08 -3.63 -12.59
N LEU A 365 -9.12 -2.67 -11.69
CA LEU A 365 -10.32 -2.26 -10.97
C LEU A 365 -10.66 -0.82 -11.37
N THR A 366 -11.92 -0.59 -11.74
CA THR A 366 -12.45 0.76 -11.98
C THR A 366 -13.69 0.94 -11.13
N VAL A 367 -13.71 1.95 -10.26
CA VAL A 367 -14.86 2.27 -9.42
C VAL A 367 -15.24 3.73 -9.61
N THR A 368 -16.52 3.99 -9.85
CA THR A 368 -17.03 5.34 -10.08
C THR A 368 -18.35 5.56 -9.33
N GLY A 369 -18.57 6.79 -8.88
CA GLY A 369 -19.79 7.21 -8.20
C GLY A 369 -19.92 6.70 -6.77
N ALA A 370 -18.98 5.92 -6.29
CA ALA A 370 -18.98 5.33 -4.96
C ALA A 370 -18.79 6.37 -3.84
N GLY A 371 -19.19 5.99 -2.63
CA GLY A 371 -18.72 6.59 -1.40
C GLY A 371 -17.23 6.31 -1.29
N LYS A 372 -16.88 5.05 -1.00
CA LYS A 372 -15.50 4.54 -1.00
C LYS A 372 -15.31 3.51 -2.12
N ALA A 373 -14.15 3.52 -2.78
CA ALA A 373 -13.93 2.54 -3.84
C ALA A 373 -13.52 1.17 -3.30
N ILE A 374 -12.66 1.13 -2.30
CA ILE A 374 -12.15 -0.07 -1.63
C ILE A 374 -12.21 0.19 -0.13
N LYS A 375 -12.98 -0.62 0.58
CA LYS A 375 -13.16 -0.51 2.03
C LYS A 375 -13.00 -1.86 2.71
N ALA A 376 -12.35 -1.89 3.86
CA ALA A 376 -12.30 -3.07 4.72
C ALA A 376 -12.28 -2.68 6.20
N ASP A 377 -12.94 -3.50 7.03
CA ASP A 377 -12.83 -3.37 8.49
C ASP A 377 -11.53 -4.00 9.02
N GLY A 378 -10.98 -4.99 8.31
CA GLY A 378 -9.66 -5.55 8.53
C GLY A 378 -8.57 -4.91 7.67
N ASP A 379 -7.46 -5.63 7.50
CA ASP A 379 -6.34 -5.16 6.70
C ASP A 379 -6.67 -5.15 5.20
N ILE A 380 -6.19 -4.13 4.50
CA ILE A 380 -6.18 -4.08 3.03
C ILE A 380 -4.77 -4.40 2.55
N THR A 381 -4.66 -5.37 1.64
CA THR A 381 -3.39 -5.70 0.96
C THR A 381 -3.59 -5.66 -0.55
N ILE A 382 -2.81 -4.82 -1.24
CA ILE A 382 -2.79 -4.72 -2.70
C ILE A 382 -1.36 -4.94 -3.19
N THR A 383 -1.15 -5.98 -4.01
CA THR A 383 0.22 -6.35 -4.44
C THR A 383 0.59 -5.87 -5.83
N ASP A 384 -0.36 -5.76 -6.75
CA ASP A 384 -0.14 -5.26 -8.12
C ASP A 384 -1.50 -4.95 -8.78
N GLY A 385 -1.50 -4.26 -9.90
CA GLY A 385 -2.68 -3.99 -10.72
C GLY A 385 -2.84 -2.54 -11.15
N THR A 386 -3.97 -2.26 -11.79
CA THR A 386 -4.34 -0.90 -12.18
C THR A 386 -5.66 -0.52 -11.49
N TYR A 387 -5.64 0.54 -10.72
CA TYR A 387 -6.76 1.01 -9.91
C TYR A 387 -7.14 2.42 -10.35
N ILE A 388 -8.37 2.58 -10.82
CA ILE A 388 -8.93 3.87 -11.25
C ILE A 388 -10.18 4.12 -10.43
N CYS A 389 -10.15 5.12 -9.57
CA CYS A 389 -11.23 5.40 -8.64
C CYS A 389 -11.64 6.88 -8.72
N ASP A 390 -12.95 7.10 -8.76
CA ASP A 390 -13.57 8.43 -8.69
C ASP A 390 -14.72 8.35 -7.67
N THR A 391 -14.49 8.89 -6.47
CA THR A 391 -15.30 8.70 -5.28
C THR A 391 -15.74 10.02 -4.67
N THR A 392 -16.77 10.00 -3.85
CA THR A 392 -17.27 11.16 -3.09
C THR A 392 -16.73 11.23 -1.67
N ASP A 393 -16.07 10.18 -1.22
CA ASP A 393 -15.37 10.01 0.07
C ASP A 393 -13.98 9.43 -0.27
N ASP A 394 -13.36 8.59 0.56
CA ASP A 394 -12.03 8.01 0.32
C ASP A 394 -12.00 7.04 -0.89
N CYS A 395 -10.89 6.98 -1.59
CA CYS A 395 -10.72 5.93 -2.59
C CYS A 395 -10.36 4.58 -1.95
N ILE A 396 -9.39 4.53 -1.06
CA ILE A 396 -8.97 3.32 -0.33
C ILE A 396 -9.05 3.61 1.16
N ASN A 397 -9.92 2.89 1.88
CA ASN A 397 -10.16 3.10 3.29
C ASN A 397 -10.05 1.78 4.08
N GLY A 398 -8.99 1.63 4.85
CA GLY A 398 -8.77 0.51 5.76
C GLY A 398 -9.00 0.91 7.21
N ASN A 399 -9.94 0.24 7.90
CA ASN A 399 -10.13 0.43 9.34
C ASN A 399 -9.04 -0.26 10.19
N ALA A 400 -8.05 -0.87 9.53
CA ALA A 400 -6.85 -1.45 10.11
C ALA A 400 -5.60 -1.03 9.32
N ALA A 401 -4.67 -1.92 9.01
CA ALA A 401 -3.50 -1.59 8.19
C ALA A 401 -3.81 -1.60 6.69
N VAL A 402 -3.11 -0.74 5.94
CA VAL A 402 -3.14 -0.73 4.48
C VAL A 402 -1.74 -0.97 3.94
N ASN A 403 -1.59 -1.99 3.10
CA ASN A 403 -0.32 -2.39 2.50
C ASN A 403 -0.42 -2.32 0.97
N LEU A 404 0.25 -1.36 0.35
CA LEU A 404 0.32 -1.21 -1.10
C LEU A 404 1.75 -1.56 -1.55
N THR A 405 1.95 -2.74 -2.13
CA THR A 405 3.29 -3.25 -2.46
C THR A 405 3.59 -3.29 -3.96
N GLY A 406 2.73 -2.70 -4.77
CA GLY A 406 2.86 -2.57 -6.22
C GLY A 406 1.62 -1.93 -6.83
N GLY A 407 1.60 -1.79 -8.14
CA GLY A 407 0.46 -1.30 -8.90
C GLY A 407 0.51 0.18 -9.27
N SER A 408 -0.44 0.54 -10.12
CA SER A 408 -0.65 1.92 -10.60
C SER A 408 -2.03 2.40 -10.18
N TYR A 409 -2.07 3.57 -9.55
CA TYR A 409 -3.25 4.15 -8.93
C TYR A 409 -3.53 5.53 -9.52
N ASP A 410 -4.74 5.71 -10.03
CA ASP A 410 -5.28 7.00 -10.50
C ASP A 410 -6.55 7.28 -9.67
N LEU A 411 -6.40 8.09 -8.63
CA LEU A 411 -7.37 8.28 -7.57
C LEU A 411 -7.88 9.71 -7.56
N THR A 412 -9.17 9.88 -7.77
CA THR A 412 -9.89 11.16 -7.54
C THR A 412 -10.84 10.96 -6.37
N SER A 413 -10.67 11.74 -5.31
CA SER A 413 -11.38 11.54 -4.05
C SER A 413 -12.06 12.81 -3.57
N GLY A 414 -13.25 12.65 -3.03
CA GLY A 414 -13.99 13.71 -2.32
C GLY A 414 -13.44 13.99 -0.93
N ASP A 415 -12.60 13.11 -0.39
CA ASP A 415 -11.87 13.28 0.87
C ASP A 415 -10.43 12.77 0.71
N GLU A 416 -9.98 11.67 1.30
CA GLU A 416 -8.63 11.14 1.19
C GLU A 416 -8.47 10.14 0.03
N ALA A 417 -7.29 10.09 -0.61
CA ALA A 417 -7.01 9.05 -1.61
C ALA A 417 -6.76 7.69 -0.95
N VAL A 418 -5.98 7.65 0.11
CA VAL A 418 -5.68 6.42 0.88
C VAL A 418 -5.67 6.73 2.37
N THR A 419 -6.50 6.02 3.12
CA THR A 419 -6.59 6.11 4.57
C THR A 419 -6.34 4.76 5.22
N ALA A 420 -5.46 4.73 6.24
CA ALA A 420 -5.26 3.59 7.13
C ALA A 420 -5.52 4.01 8.58
N ALA A 421 -6.46 3.36 9.26
CA ALA A 421 -6.72 3.62 10.68
C ALA A 421 -5.63 3.05 11.62
N SER A 422 -4.60 2.43 11.06
CA SER A 422 -3.42 1.96 11.78
C SER A 422 -2.17 2.33 10.97
N VAL A 423 -1.48 1.38 10.39
CA VAL A 423 -0.24 1.58 9.65
C VAL A 423 -0.50 1.60 8.15
N LEU A 424 0.05 2.59 7.45
CA LEU A 424 0.13 2.59 5.98
C LEU A 424 1.56 2.23 5.56
N THR A 425 1.70 1.16 4.79
CA THR A 425 2.99 0.79 4.17
C THR A 425 2.87 0.83 2.65
N VAL A 426 3.82 1.52 2.01
CA VAL A 426 3.80 1.72 0.55
C VAL A 426 5.15 1.33 -0.04
N GLU A 427 5.13 0.52 -1.09
CA GLU A 427 6.34 0.06 -1.78
C GLU A 427 6.09 -0.13 -3.29
N ASN A 428 6.98 0.36 -4.14
CA ASN A 428 6.98 0.15 -5.60
C ASN A 428 5.66 0.54 -6.31
N ILE A 429 4.95 1.55 -5.82
CA ILE A 429 3.71 2.02 -6.45
C ILE A 429 3.94 3.21 -7.38
N GLU A 430 3.02 3.40 -8.32
CA GLU A 430 2.84 4.65 -9.05
C GLU A 430 1.47 5.25 -8.68
N LEU A 431 1.47 6.32 -7.89
CA LEU A 431 0.26 6.98 -7.40
C LEU A 431 0.11 8.36 -8.05
N THR A 432 -1.02 8.57 -8.69
CA THR A 432 -1.54 9.90 -9.02
C THR A 432 -2.82 10.12 -8.23
N ALA A 433 -2.85 11.15 -7.38
CA ALA A 433 -4.01 11.46 -6.55
C ALA A 433 -4.43 12.93 -6.69
N ASN A 434 -5.74 13.13 -6.75
CA ASN A 434 -6.36 14.45 -6.70
C ASN A 434 -7.50 14.40 -5.67
N THR A 435 -7.32 15.07 -4.53
CA THR A 435 -8.20 14.94 -3.36
C THR A 435 -8.68 16.29 -2.87
N THR A 436 -9.82 16.32 -2.19
CA THR A 436 -10.28 17.51 -1.48
C THR A 436 -9.83 17.53 -0.02
N GLY A 437 -9.55 16.38 0.55
CA GLY A 437 -8.88 16.17 1.84
C GLY A 437 -7.40 15.86 1.65
N LYS A 438 -6.89 14.95 2.50
CA LYS A 438 -5.47 14.55 2.48
C LYS A 438 -5.15 13.61 1.31
N GLY A 439 -3.90 13.62 0.86
CA GLY A 439 -3.45 12.69 -0.18
C GLY A 439 -3.39 11.26 0.35
N ILE A 440 -2.42 10.95 1.18
CA ILE A 440 -2.31 9.66 1.89
C ILE A 440 -2.21 9.89 3.39
N LYS A 441 -2.93 9.09 4.17
CA LYS A 441 -3.08 9.26 5.61
C LYS A 441 -2.92 7.95 6.38
N ALA A 442 -2.25 8.03 7.53
CA ALA A 442 -2.21 6.96 8.52
C ALA A 442 -2.43 7.50 9.94
N GLU A 443 -3.11 6.70 10.78
CA GLU A 443 -3.35 7.11 12.17
C GLU A 443 -2.19 6.73 13.13
N SER A 444 -1.36 5.73 12.78
CA SER A 444 -0.26 5.27 13.64
C SER A 444 1.12 5.57 13.06
N ASP A 445 1.50 4.87 11.99
CA ASP A 445 2.78 5.07 11.29
C ASP A 445 2.57 5.01 9.77
N LEU A 446 3.29 5.85 9.03
CA LEU A 446 3.32 5.85 7.58
C LEU A 446 4.73 5.51 7.09
N ASN A 447 4.87 4.40 6.39
CA ASN A 447 6.14 3.89 5.89
C ASN A 447 6.16 3.91 4.36
N VAL A 448 6.96 4.78 3.76
CA VAL A 448 7.21 4.77 2.32
C VAL A 448 8.57 4.13 2.07
N ASN A 449 8.56 2.89 1.58
CA ASN A 449 9.78 2.18 1.20
C ASN A 449 10.31 2.65 -0.17
N SER A 450 9.39 2.87 -1.13
CA SER A 450 9.69 3.37 -2.48
C SER A 450 8.40 3.70 -3.23
N GLY A 451 8.52 4.35 -4.39
CA GLY A 451 7.39 4.64 -5.28
C GLY A 451 7.50 5.99 -5.97
N THR A 452 6.50 6.30 -6.79
CA THR A 452 6.33 7.61 -7.43
C THR A 452 4.97 8.17 -7.04
N PHE A 453 4.96 9.36 -6.47
CA PHE A 453 3.78 10.01 -5.91
C PHE A 453 3.57 11.36 -6.58
N ASN A 454 2.45 11.53 -7.27
CA ASN A 454 1.99 12.79 -7.83
C ASN A 454 0.68 13.16 -7.14
N ILE A 455 0.75 13.99 -6.11
CA ILE A 455 -0.40 14.28 -5.25
C ILE A 455 -0.74 15.76 -5.33
N THR A 456 -2.03 16.03 -5.57
CA THR A 456 -2.65 17.34 -5.40
C THR A 456 -3.77 17.19 -4.37
N SER A 457 -3.66 17.88 -3.25
CA SER A 457 -4.57 17.74 -2.10
C SER A 457 -5.14 19.09 -1.66
N GLY A 458 -6.35 19.07 -1.13
CA GLY A 458 -6.99 20.22 -0.53
C GLY A 458 -6.62 20.42 0.95
N ASP A 459 -5.91 19.49 1.52
CA ASP A 459 -5.31 19.46 2.86
C ASP A 459 -3.87 18.95 2.69
N ASP A 460 -3.27 18.22 3.64
CA ASP A 460 -1.90 17.70 3.53
C ASP A 460 -1.75 16.70 2.38
N SER A 461 -0.61 16.73 1.71
CA SER A 461 -0.36 15.69 0.70
C SER A 461 0.01 14.33 1.32
N VAL A 462 0.79 14.34 2.41
CA VAL A 462 1.18 13.14 3.17
C VAL A 462 1.04 13.43 4.65
N HIS A 463 0.17 12.70 5.35
CA HIS A 463 -0.14 12.93 6.76
C HIS A 463 -0.03 11.67 7.61
N CYS A 464 0.45 11.83 8.86
CA CYS A 464 0.40 10.77 9.86
C CYS A 464 0.27 11.32 11.27
N ASN A 465 -0.71 10.82 12.04
CA ASN A 465 -0.84 11.15 13.46
C ASN A 465 0.31 10.56 14.32
N GLY A 466 1.14 9.69 13.78
CA GLY A 466 2.34 9.14 14.39
C GLY A 466 3.61 9.52 13.66
N ASN A 467 4.38 8.53 13.22
CA ASN A 467 5.65 8.75 12.54
C ASN A 467 5.52 8.58 11.03
N ILE A 468 6.25 9.40 10.28
CA ILE A 468 6.47 9.19 8.84
C ILE A 468 7.94 8.79 8.62
N THR A 469 8.14 7.70 7.91
CA THR A 469 9.47 7.28 7.44
C THR A 469 9.48 7.14 5.92
N VAL A 470 10.23 8.00 5.25
CA VAL A 470 10.49 7.91 3.81
C VAL A 470 11.88 7.31 3.62
N LYS A 471 11.95 6.04 3.17
CA LYS A 471 13.23 5.38 2.86
C LYS A 471 13.77 5.77 1.49
N ASP A 472 12.87 5.84 0.50
CA ASP A 472 13.16 6.28 -0.86
C ASP A 472 11.85 6.63 -1.58
N GLY A 473 11.93 7.21 -2.78
CA GLY A 473 10.80 7.52 -3.64
C GLY A 473 10.92 8.86 -4.33
N THR A 474 9.98 9.11 -5.24
CA THR A 474 9.86 10.40 -5.94
C THR A 474 8.51 11.01 -5.66
N PHE A 475 8.48 12.17 -5.03
CA PHE A 475 7.27 12.88 -4.65
C PHE A 475 7.18 14.21 -5.38
N ASN A 476 6.05 14.44 -6.04
CA ASN A 476 5.63 15.73 -6.59
C ASN A 476 4.34 16.13 -5.89
N LEU A 477 4.44 17.04 -4.93
CA LEU A 477 3.36 17.39 -4.02
C LEU A 477 2.88 18.82 -4.25
N SER A 478 1.58 19.02 -4.16
CA SER A 478 0.92 20.32 -4.16
C SER A 478 -0.27 20.26 -3.21
N SER A 479 -0.19 20.92 -2.07
CA SER A 479 -1.20 20.92 -1.02
C SER A 479 -1.75 22.32 -0.78
N ASP A 480 -2.95 22.38 -0.22
CA ASP A 480 -3.50 23.64 0.31
C ASP A 480 -3.09 23.88 1.76
N ASP A 481 -2.72 22.81 2.47
CA ASP A 481 -2.07 22.82 3.79
C ASP A 481 -0.64 22.28 3.66
N ASP A 482 -0.22 21.29 4.43
CA ASP A 482 1.19 20.90 4.48
C ASP A 482 1.61 19.91 3.39
N GLY A 483 2.86 20.02 3.00
CA GLY A 483 3.43 19.07 2.02
C GLY A 483 3.56 17.67 2.61
N VAL A 484 4.20 17.57 3.78
CA VAL A 484 4.36 16.34 4.56
C VAL A 484 4.29 16.67 6.04
N HIS A 485 3.31 16.09 6.75
CA HIS A 485 3.04 16.34 8.17
C HIS A 485 3.07 15.04 9.00
N ALA A 486 3.85 15.02 10.05
CA ALA A 486 3.87 13.95 11.06
C ALA A 486 3.67 14.52 12.46
N ASP A 487 2.64 14.09 13.18
CA ASP A 487 2.42 14.55 14.57
C ASP A 487 3.60 14.26 15.50
N THR A 488 4.40 13.22 15.18
CA THR A 488 5.52 12.81 16.02
C THR A 488 6.87 13.04 15.33
N THR A 489 7.31 12.15 14.46
CA THR A 489 8.62 12.27 13.82
C THR A 489 8.52 12.07 12.32
N LEU A 490 8.99 13.05 11.57
CA LEU A 490 9.22 12.92 10.14
C LEU A 490 10.69 12.54 9.90
N THR A 491 10.93 11.35 9.35
CA THR A 491 12.27 10.88 8.96
C THR A 491 12.36 10.69 7.46
N ILE A 492 13.29 11.38 6.81
CA ILE A 492 13.63 11.22 5.40
C ILE A 492 15.02 10.61 5.30
N GLU A 493 15.10 9.34 4.93
CA GLU A 493 16.37 8.63 4.73
C GLU A 493 16.98 8.95 3.36
N ASN A 494 16.18 8.97 2.30
CA ASN A 494 16.57 9.25 0.93
C ASN A 494 15.33 9.63 0.09
N GLY A 495 15.50 9.80 -1.21
CA GLY A 495 14.45 10.09 -2.19
C GLY A 495 14.52 11.49 -2.78
N THR A 496 13.58 11.79 -3.64
CA THR A 496 13.38 13.13 -4.22
C THR A 496 12.02 13.64 -3.82
N ILE A 497 11.96 14.69 -3.01
CA ILE A 497 10.73 15.32 -2.54
C ILE A 497 10.63 16.72 -3.11
N ASN A 498 9.66 16.95 -3.97
CA ASN A 498 9.41 18.23 -4.61
C ASN A 498 8.02 18.75 -4.21
N ILE A 499 7.98 19.64 -3.25
CA ILE A 499 6.77 20.35 -2.81
C ILE A 499 6.70 21.66 -3.56
N THR A 500 5.77 21.74 -4.51
CA THR A 500 5.63 22.89 -5.43
C THR A 500 4.74 23.98 -4.86
N LYS A 501 3.89 23.63 -3.89
CA LYS A 501 2.98 24.51 -3.15
C LYS A 501 2.61 23.81 -1.84
N SER A 502 2.62 24.57 -0.74
CA SER A 502 2.09 24.17 0.57
C SER A 502 1.86 25.40 1.45
N TYR A 503 1.18 25.21 2.59
CA TYR A 503 1.21 26.17 3.69
C TYR A 503 2.54 26.02 4.40
N GLU A 504 2.80 24.90 5.08
CA GLU A 504 4.14 24.49 5.52
C GLU A 504 4.71 23.39 4.62
N GLY A 505 6.03 23.31 4.53
CA GLY A 505 6.65 22.34 3.62
C GLY A 505 6.76 20.96 4.23
N LEU A 506 7.59 20.85 5.24
CA LEU A 506 7.79 19.66 6.05
C LEU A 506 7.49 20.01 7.51
N GLU A 507 6.55 19.31 8.13
CA GLU A 507 6.21 19.52 9.52
C GLU A 507 6.37 18.24 10.35
N GLY A 508 6.71 18.43 11.63
CA GLY A 508 6.73 17.36 12.62
C GLY A 508 7.08 17.88 14.00
N ASN A 509 6.82 17.10 15.07
CA ASN A 509 7.44 17.43 16.36
C ASN A 509 8.97 17.32 16.26
N ASP A 510 9.46 16.29 15.57
CA ASP A 510 10.86 16.15 15.18
C ASP A 510 10.97 15.92 13.68
N VAL A 511 11.92 16.64 13.01
CA VAL A 511 12.21 16.44 11.60
C VAL A 511 13.65 16.00 11.44
N VAL A 512 13.85 14.82 10.85
CA VAL A 512 15.18 14.22 10.62
C VAL A 512 15.40 13.98 9.12
N ILE A 513 16.40 14.64 8.54
CA ILE A 513 16.78 14.47 7.14
C ILE A 513 18.16 13.83 7.10
N ASN A 514 18.21 12.54 6.70
CA ASN A 514 19.45 11.78 6.58
C ASN A 514 20.05 11.85 5.18
N GLY A 515 19.23 12.09 4.15
CA GLY A 515 19.67 12.14 2.75
C GLY A 515 18.60 12.67 1.81
N GLY A 516 18.77 12.38 0.51
CA GLY A 516 17.84 12.74 -0.54
C GLY A 516 18.00 14.16 -1.10
N VAL A 517 17.07 14.52 -1.98
CA VAL A 517 16.97 15.86 -2.58
C VAL A 517 15.58 16.41 -2.29
N ILE A 518 15.52 17.46 -1.52
CA ILE A 518 14.28 18.05 -1.02
C ILE A 518 14.15 19.48 -1.53
N SER A 519 13.05 19.79 -2.19
CA SER A 519 12.72 21.12 -2.68
C SER A 519 11.35 21.53 -2.16
N VAL A 520 11.27 22.65 -1.47
CA VAL A 520 10.06 23.15 -0.83
C VAL A 520 9.74 24.56 -1.31
N VAL A 521 8.46 24.79 -1.63
CA VAL A 521 7.86 26.10 -1.81
C VAL A 521 6.66 26.22 -0.87
N ALA A 522 6.83 26.99 0.21
CA ALA A 522 5.82 27.17 1.25
C ALA A 522 5.32 28.62 1.32
N SER A 523 4.05 28.79 1.66
CA SER A 523 3.43 30.11 1.86
C SER A 523 3.63 30.63 3.28
N ASP A 524 3.94 29.75 4.22
CA ASP A 524 4.43 30.04 5.57
C ASP A 524 5.80 29.39 5.75
N ASP A 525 6.01 28.47 6.66
CA ASP A 525 7.31 27.95 6.99
C ASP A 525 7.78 26.84 6.05
N GLY A 526 9.07 26.82 5.78
CA GLY A 526 9.63 25.81 4.85
C GLY A 526 9.83 24.44 5.50
N ILE A 527 10.42 24.41 6.68
CA ILE A 527 10.55 23.23 7.55
C ILE A 527 10.24 23.67 8.97
N ASN A 528 9.24 23.04 9.59
CA ASN A 528 8.75 23.42 10.90
C ASN A 528 8.85 22.24 11.88
N ALA A 529 9.37 22.50 13.09
CA ALA A 529 9.32 21.60 14.22
C ALA A 529 8.65 22.32 15.41
N ALA A 530 7.32 22.46 15.30
CA ALA A 530 6.50 23.28 16.22
C ALA A 530 5.74 22.46 17.26
N GLY A 531 5.80 21.13 17.24
CA GLY A 531 5.18 20.28 18.25
C GLY A 531 4.00 19.44 17.77
N GLY A 532 3.92 19.16 16.48
CA GLY A 532 3.18 18.04 15.89
C GLY A 532 1.72 17.90 16.30
N GLN A 533 0.93 18.95 16.28
CA GLN A 533 -0.53 18.87 16.35
C GLN A 533 -1.10 19.77 15.28
N ASP A 534 -1.57 19.17 14.22
CA ASP A 534 -2.32 19.85 13.18
C ASP A 534 -3.51 20.63 13.79
N GLN A 535 -3.35 21.93 13.88
CA GLN A 535 -4.44 22.84 14.28
C GLN A 535 -5.25 23.32 13.07
N SER A 536 -4.83 22.99 11.85
CA SER A 536 -5.52 23.39 10.63
C SER A 536 -6.85 22.67 10.44
N SER A 537 -6.95 21.40 10.89
CA SER A 537 -8.18 20.59 10.80
C SER A 537 -9.29 21.04 11.74
N GLN A 538 -9.00 21.85 12.75
CA GLN A 538 -10.02 22.49 13.57
C GLN A 538 -10.26 23.90 13.09
N GLY A 539 -11.16 24.08 12.12
CA GLY A 539 -11.59 25.35 11.56
C GLY A 539 -11.57 26.48 12.60
N GLY A 540 -10.55 27.32 12.52
CA GLY A 540 -10.13 28.26 13.52
C GLY A 540 -11.30 29.09 14.06
N ARG A 541 -11.72 28.86 15.29
CA ARG A 541 -12.57 29.84 15.99
C ARG A 541 -11.76 31.09 16.24
N PRO A 542 -12.16 32.24 15.69
CA PRO A 542 -11.49 33.50 16.00
C PRO A 542 -11.55 33.74 17.52
N GLY A 543 -10.40 33.65 18.19
CA GLY A 543 -10.28 33.97 19.61
C GLY A 543 -9.56 32.95 20.49
N GLN A 544 -9.05 31.83 19.99
CA GLN A 544 -8.10 31.00 20.74
C GLN A 544 -6.68 31.52 20.48
N ASN A 545 -5.97 31.72 21.55
CA ASN A 545 -4.61 32.24 21.60
C ASN A 545 -3.66 31.16 21.06
N PRO A 546 -2.91 31.35 19.98
CA PRO A 546 -1.95 30.37 19.49
C PRO A 546 -0.75 30.15 20.41
N PHE A 547 -0.70 30.88 21.52
CA PHE A 547 0.31 30.69 22.56
C PHE A 547 -0.23 29.80 23.69
N GLN A 548 -0.20 28.49 23.50
CA GLN A 548 -0.16 27.58 24.65
C GLN A 548 1.28 27.62 25.23
N PRO A 549 1.49 28.02 26.49
CA PRO A 549 2.76 27.79 27.15
C PRO A 549 2.83 26.30 27.53
N GLY A 550 3.42 25.50 26.66
CA GLY A 550 3.53 24.06 26.82
C GLY A 550 3.96 23.33 25.56
N ALA A 551 4.27 24.04 24.47
CA ALA A 551 4.99 23.45 23.35
C ALA A 551 6.28 22.80 23.88
N SER A 552 6.51 21.55 23.54
CA SER A 552 7.59 20.76 24.12
C SER A 552 8.92 21.40 23.76
N SER A 553 9.69 21.81 24.75
CA SER A 553 11.08 22.27 24.61
C SER A 553 12.03 21.19 24.06
N ASN A 554 11.50 20.10 23.53
CA ASN A 554 12.21 18.93 23.04
C ASN A 554 12.12 18.74 21.52
N SER A 555 11.37 19.58 20.80
CA SER A 555 11.31 19.51 19.32
C SER A 555 12.69 19.73 18.70
N ALA A 556 12.98 19.07 17.60
CA ALA A 556 14.26 19.23 16.92
C ALA A 556 14.17 19.06 15.40
N ILE A 557 14.94 19.88 14.68
CA ILE A 557 15.26 19.63 13.29
C ILE A 557 16.74 19.18 13.21
N THR A 558 16.96 18.02 12.58
CA THR A 558 18.31 17.46 12.40
C THR A 558 18.55 17.12 10.94
N ILE A 559 19.49 17.80 10.29
CA ILE A 559 19.89 17.55 8.91
C ILE A 559 21.26 16.89 8.95
N ASN A 560 21.28 15.59 8.67
CA ASN A 560 22.47 14.75 8.67
C ASN A 560 23.13 14.63 7.27
N GLY A 561 22.39 14.97 6.21
CA GLY A 561 22.87 14.86 4.84
C GLY A 561 21.86 15.38 3.82
N GLY A 562 22.07 15.06 2.54
CA GLY A 562 21.18 15.41 1.44
C GLY A 562 21.35 16.84 0.91
N GLU A 563 20.47 17.20 0.01
CA GLU A 563 20.36 18.55 -0.57
C GLU A 563 18.97 19.12 -0.28
N VAL A 564 18.89 20.20 0.48
CA VAL A 564 17.63 20.81 0.92
C VAL A 564 17.54 22.23 0.37
N TYR A 565 16.49 22.49 -0.40
CA TYR A 565 16.22 23.77 -1.07
C TYR A 565 14.86 24.29 -0.64
N VAL A 566 14.85 25.38 0.12
CA VAL A 566 13.64 25.97 0.69
C VAL A 566 13.38 27.35 0.10
N VAL A 567 12.15 27.60 -0.30
CA VAL A 567 11.60 28.93 -0.62
C VAL A 567 10.34 29.13 0.22
N SER A 568 10.39 30.06 1.18
CA SER A 568 9.28 30.29 2.12
C SER A 568 8.89 31.75 2.22
N SER A 569 7.67 32.01 2.69
CA SER A 569 7.21 33.36 3.01
C SER A 569 7.24 33.64 4.52
N GLY A 570 7.02 32.60 5.33
CA GLY A 570 7.28 32.55 6.79
C GLY A 570 8.76 32.29 7.07
N ASP A 571 9.03 31.54 8.11
CA ASP A 571 10.40 31.15 8.44
C ASP A 571 10.95 30.14 7.42
N GLY A 572 12.22 30.18 7.15
CA GLY A 572 12.83 29.23 6.23
C GLY A 572 12.92 27.85 6.85
N ILE A 573 13.48 27.82 8.03
CA ILE A 573 13.55 26.65 8.91
C ILE A 573 13.24 27.14 10.31
N ASP A 574 12.21 26.64 10.95
CA ASP A 574 11.79 26.96 12.32
C ASP A 574 11.83 25.72 13.24
N SER A 575 12.41 25.86 14.40
CA SER A 575 12.39 24.81 15.43
C SER A 575 12.08 25.40 16.79
N ASN A 576 11.00 24.98 17.41
CA ASN A 576 10.68 25.30 18.80
C ASN A 576 11.69 24.69 19.81
N GLY A 577 12.72 24.00 19.33
CA GLY A 577 13.78 23.40 20.13
C GLY A 577 15.14 23.49 19.48
N ALA A 578 15.82 22.39 19.27
CA ALA A 578 17.18 22.37 18.68
C ALA A 578 17.15 22.30 17.16
N LEU A 579 18.12 22.96 16.52
CA LEU A 579 18.36 22.85 15.08
C LEU A 579 19.82 22.43 14.85
N ASN A 580 20.02 21.32 14.16
CA ASN A 580 21.35 20.72 13.92
C ASN A 580 21.61 20.54 12.44
N PHE A 581 22.65 21.20 11.91
CA PHE A 581 23.21 20.98 10.58
C PHE A 581 24.49 20.13 10.74
N ASN A 582 24.38 18.83 10.49
CA ASN A 582 25.50 17.89 10.67
C ASN A 582 26.27 17.64 9.37
N ASP A 583 25.58 17.61 8.21
CA ASP A 583 26.19 17.52 6.89
C ASP A 583 25.17 17.95 5.80
N GLY A 584 25.51 17.79 4.51
CA GLY A 584 24.66 18.10 3.37
C GLY A 584 24.79 19.54 2.87
N VAL A 585 23.84 19.91 2.00
CA VAL A 585 23.69 21.27 1.44
C VAL A 585 22.31 21.80 1.76
N VAL A 586 22.22 22.90 2.46
CA VAL A 586 20.98 23.56 2.81
C VAL A 586 20.95 24.95 2.23
N VAL A 587 19.98 25.23 1.37
CA VAL A 587 19.77 26.55 0.74
C VAL A 587 18.38 27.05 1.08
N VAL A 588 18.32 28.12 1.84
CA VAL A 588 17.06 28.76 2.26
C VAL A 588 16.92 30.09 1.56
N GLN A 589 15.74 30.36 1.03
CA GLN A 589 15.39 31.65 0.39
C GLN A 589 14.03 32.14 0.92
N GLY A 590 14.07 32.94 1.93
CA GLY A 590 12.93 33.53 2.64
C GLY A 590 13.33 33.96 4.05
N PRO A 591 12.50 34.74 4.73
CA PRO A 591 11.33 35.48 4.24
C PRO A 591 11.68 36.71 3.40
N GLN A 592 10.66 37.22 2.67
CA GLN A 592 10.78 38.51 1.94
C GLN A 592 10.42 39.72 2.80
N SER A 593 9.75 39.53 3.93
CA SER A 593 9.25 40.59 4.83
C SER A 593 9.97 40.55 6.17
N GLY A 594 9.71 41.52 7.04
CA GLY A 594 10.14 41.49 8.44
C GLY A 594 9.19 40.68 9.29
N GLY A 595 9.68 40.23 10.46
CA GLY A 595 8.87 39.48 11.43
C GLY A 595 9.25 38.01 11.54
N ASN A 596 9.85 37.43 10.52
CA ASN A 596 10.27 36.03 10.43
C ASN A 596 11.77 35.92 10.16
N PHE A 597 12.33 34.73 10.33
CA PHE A 597 13.75 34.41 10.16
C PHE A 597 13.99 33.56 8.90
N ALA A 598 15.18 33.64 8.33
CA ALA A 598 15.60 32.63 7.36
C ALA A 598 15.86 31.27 8.04
N VAL A 599 16.34 31.32 9.26
CA VAL A 599 16.59 30.16 10.13
C VAL A 599 16.28 30.58 11.54
N ASP A 600 15.34 29.95 12.21
CA ASP A 600 14.97 30.18 13.61
C ASP A 600 15.15 28.90 14.45
N ALA A 601 15.32 29.09 15.73
CA ALA A 601 15.29 28.05 16.74
C ALA A 601 15.18 28.64 18.15
N ASP A 602 14.22 28.17 18.93
CA ASP A 602 14.13 28.56 20.34
C ASP A 602 15.28 28.00 21.19
N GLY A 603 15.80 26.83 20.81
CA GLY A 603 16.88 26.14 21.49
C GLY A 603 18.29 26.45 20.95
N THR A 604 19.10 25.43 20.84
CA THR A 604 20.47 25.53 20.32
C THR A 604 20.51 25.36 18.81
N VAL A 605 21.38 26.10 18.13
CA VAL A 605 21.71 25.89 16.72
C VAL A 605 23.12 25.35 16.59
N GLY A 606 23.26 24.15 16.04
CA GLY A 606 24.50 23.46 15.78
C GLY A 606 24.89 23.51 14.29
N PHE A 607 25.99 24.21 13.94
CA PHE A 607 26.61 24.09 12.63
C PHE A 607 27.82 23.14 12.78
N ASN A 608 27.59 21.85 12.57
CA ASN A 608 28.56 20.79 12.81
C ASN A 608 29.29 20.35 11.53
N GLY A 609 28.60 20.44 10.37
CA GLY A 609 29.12 20.04 9.07
C GLY A 609 28.34 20.60 7.88
N GLY A 610 28.67 20.21 6.67
CA GLY A 610 27.97 20.59 5.46
C GLY A 610 28.13 22.04 5.01
N THR A 611 27.17 22.50 4.23
CA THR A 611 27.06 23.88 3.72
C THR A 611 25.69 24.42 3.93
N VAL A 612 25.56 25.58 4.58
CA VAL A 612 24.26 26.30 4.76
C VAL A 612 24.38 27.67 4.13
N VAL A 613 23.41 28.00 3.27
CA VAL A 613 23.26 29.32 2.67
C VAL A 613 21.83 29.78 2.88
N ALA A 614 21.65 30.89 3.59
CA ALA A 614 20.31 31.49 3.72
C ALA A 614 20.31 32.90 3.14
N LEU A 615 19.35 33.17 2.27
CA LEU A 615 19.03 34.49 1.71
C LEU A 615 17.67 34.91 2.23
N ALA A 616 17.57 36.10 2.78
CA ALA A 616 16.29 36.70 3.18
C ALA A 616 16.29 38.21 2.98
N SER A 617 15.13 38.84 3.18
CA SER A 617 15.06 40.31 3.24
C SER A 617 16.05 40.87 4.28
N SER A 618 16.66 41.99 3.98
CA SER A 618 17.46 42.72 4.98
C SER A 618 16.62 43.13 6.22
N ASN A 619 15.31 43.15 6.10
CA ASN A 619 14.35 43.44 7.17
C ASN A 619 13.95 42.19 7.98
N ALA A 620 14.31 40.99 7.53
CA ALA A 620 14.11 39.76 8.29
C ALA A 620 14.83 39.80 9.64
N MET A 621 14.42 38.94 10.54
CA MET A 621 15.03 38.85 11.86
C MET A 621 16.32 38.05 11.79
N TRP A 622 17.47 38.73 11.83
CA TRP A 622 18.80 38.14 11.65
C TRP A 622 19.60 37.98 12.94
N GLU A 623 19.21 38.70 13.99
CA GLU A 623 20.10 38.91 15.14
C GLU A 623 20.18 37.70 16.08
N ASP A 624 19.16 36.87 16.12
CA ASP A 624 19.09 35.80 17.11
C ASP A 624 19.97 34.62 16.72
N ILE A 625 19.89 34.17 15.48
CA ILE A 625 20.70 33.05 14.97
C ILE A 625 22.19 33.31 15.16
N THR A 626 22.66 34.56 14.97
CA THR A 626 24.05 34.92 15.05
C THR A 626 24.61 34.95 16.49
N ARG A 627 23.72 35.04 17.50
CA ARG A 627 24.10 34.91 18.90
C ARG A 627 24.25 33.46 19.33
N LYS A 628 23.50 32.56 18.67
CA LYS A 628 23.47 31.12 18.96
C LYS A 628 24.61 30.37 18.26
N THR A 629 25.22 30.94 17.23
CA THR A 629 26.23 30.26 16.38
C THR A 629 27.60 30.94 16.45
N GLY A 630 28.63 30.20 16.82
CA GLY A 630 29.98 30.71 16.90
C GLY A 630 30.81 30.70 15.60
N ASN A 631 30.35 29.99 14.58
CA ASN A 631 31.15 29.64 13.38
C ASN A 631 30.46 29.95 12.03
N ALA A 632 29.21 30.37 11.99
CA ALA A 632 28.59 30.93 10.78
C ALA A 632 28.89 32.40 10.61
N VAL A 633 28.91 32.89 9.36
CA VAL A 633 29.06 34.31 9.04
C VAL A 633 27.82 34.86 8.38
N TYR A 634 27.51 36.12 8.64
CA TYR A 634 26.34 36.76 8.05
C TYR A 634 26.57 38.23 7.70
N ASN A 635 25.72 38.73 6.81
CA ASN A 635 25.54 40.19 6.64
C ASN A 635 24.06 40.44 6.29
N LYS A 636 23.36 41.21 7.12
CA LYS A 636 21.95 41.50 6.93
C LYS A 636 21.62 42.41 5.73
N SER A 637 22.64 42.98 5.08
CA SER A 637 22.46 43.83 3.90
C SER A 637 23.69 43.72 2.98
N VAL A 638 23.58 42.82 1.98
CA VAL A 638 24.60 42.65 0.93
C VAL A 638 24.31 43.53 -0.30
N GLY A 639 23.24 44.33 -0.27
CA GLY A 639 22.81 45.18 -1.35
C GLY A 639 21.55 44.68 -2.06
N SER A 640 21.15 45.42 -3.11
CA SER A 640 19.95 45.09 -3.90
C SER A 640 20.24 43.91 -4.83
N VAL A 641 19.34 42.93 -4.76
CA VAL A 641 19.35 41.71 -5.58
C VAL A 641 18.06 41.68 -6.41
N THR A 642 18.14 41.23 -7.64
CA THR A 642 16.97 40.99 -8.49
C THR A 642 16.70 39.48 -8.59
N LYS A 643 15.44 39.08 -8.50
CA LYS A 643 15.04 37.67 -8.71
C LYS A 643 15.64 37.11 -10.00
N GLY A 644 16.26 35.94 -9.95
CA GLY A 644 16.95 35.31 -11.06
C GLY A 644 18.43 35.69 -11.19
N SER A 645 18.93 36.70 -10.49
CA SER A 645 20.39 36.97 -10.42
C SER A 645 21.08 36.07 -9.42
N THR A 646 22.37 35.86 -9.59
CA THR A 646 23.14 34.98 -8.72
C THR A 646 23.84 35.76 -7.60
N VAL A 647 23.65 35.30 -6.37
CA VAL A 647 24.46 35.73 -5.20
C VAL A 647 25.58 34.72 -5.01
N CYS A 648 26.84 35.20 -5.00
CA CYS A 648 28.00 34.35 -4.82
C CYS A 648 28.69 34.61 -3.48
N ILE A 649 29.09 33.56 -2.82
CA ILE A 649 29.94 33.60 -1.61
C ILE A 649 31.34 33.17 -2.03
N THR A 650 32.34 34.03 -1.82
CA THR A 650 33.73 33.75 -2.24
C THR A 650 34.69 33.71 -1.09
N ASP A 651 35.79 32.99 -1.26
CA ASP A 651 36.97 33.05 -0.40
C ASP A 651 37.82 34.31 -0.69
N SER A 652 38.93 34.46 0.04
CA SER A 652 39.89 35.55 -0.17
C SER A 652 40.60 35.52 -1.52
N SER A 653 40.63 34.37 -2.17
CA SER A 653 41.26 34.17 -3.49
C SER A 653 40.27 34.43 -4.64
N GLY A 654 38.98 34.65 -4.34
CA GLY A 654 37.92 34.87 -5.31
C GLY A 654 37.28 33.58 -5.84
N ASN A 655 37.59 32.41 -5.25
CA ASN A 655 36.92 31.17 -5.58
C ASN A 655 35.53 31.18 -4.97
N VAL A 656 34.54 30.71 -5.72
CA VAL A 656 33.15 30.64 -5.26
C VAL A 656 32.97 29.41 -4.36
N LEU A 657 32.62 29.64 -3.10
CA LEU A 657 32.32 28.64 -2.09
C LEU A 657 30.89 28.17 -2.22
N ALA A 658 29.97 29.08 -2.58
CA ALA A 658 28.54 28.83 -2.90
C ALA A 658 28.04 29.92 -3.85
N ALA A 659 27.17 29.55 -4.75
CA ALA A 659 26.42 30.42 -5.65
C ALA A 659 24.97 30.05 -5.60
N VAL A 660 24.05 31.02 -5.40
CA VAL A 660 22.61 30.80 -5.31
C VAL A 660 21.90 31.73 -6.27
N LYS A 661 21.08 31.17 -7.15
CA LYS A 661 20.16 31.94 -8.00
C LYS A 661 18.99 32.42 -7.15
N SER A 662 18.92 33.69 -6.92
CA SER A 662 17.94 34.28 -6.01
C SER A 662 16.50 34.12 -6.52
N GLN A 663 15.63 33.62 -5.68
CA GLN A 663 14.15 33.67 -5.86
C GLN A 663 13.55 34.96 -5.29
N LEU A 664 14.34 35.73 -4.56
CA LEU A 664 13.95 36.94 -3.87
C LEU A 664 14.42 38.18 -4.65
N SER A 665 13.74 39.32 -4.43
CA SER A 665 14.13 40.63 -4.93
C SER A 665 14.18 41.64 -3.78
N GLY A 666 15.04 42.63 -3.88
CA GLY A 666 15.16 43.71 -2.90
C GLY A 666 16.53 43.73 -2.23
N ASN A 667 16.60 44.42 -1.12
CA ASN A 667 17.83 44.46 -0.31
C ASN A 667 17.84 43.19 0.55
N LEU A 668 18.82 42.33 0.31
CA LEU A 668 18.89 41.03 0.96
C LEU A 668 20.04 40.94 1.99
N GLY A 669 19.82 40.12 3.00
CA GLY A 669 20.85 39.60 3.87
C GLY A 669 21.28 38.18 3.43
N VAL A 670 22.42 37.74 3.91
CA VAL A 670 22.97 36.39 3.67
C VAL A 670 23.56 35.86 4.97
N LEU A 671 23.16 34.61 5.30
CA LEU A 671 23.86 33.74 6.26
C LEU A 671 24.64 32.70 5.48
N PHE A 672 25.87 32.40 5.91
CA PHE A 672 26.68 31.38 5.30
C PHE A 672 27.46 30.58 6.34
N TYR A 673 27.42 29.28 6.21
CA TYR A 673 28.26 28.32 6.90
C TYR A 673 28.83 27.30 5.91
N LYS A 674 30.08 26.90 6.13
CA LYS A 674 30.69 25.77 5.42
C LYS A 674 31.72 25.11 6.33
N GLY A 675 31.45 23.86 6.68
CA GLY A 675 32.39 23.05 7.48
C GLY A 675 33.77 23.01 6.87
N ASN A 676 34.79 22.95 7.72
CA ASN A 676 36.22 22.91 7.34
C ASN A 676 36.76 24.12 6.55
N THR A 677 36.03 25.24 6.53
CA THR A 677 36.45 26.47 5.85
C THR A 677 36.66 27.59 6.86
N THR A 678 37.79 28.31 6.75
CA THR A 678 38.04 29.52 7.53
C THR A 678 37.22 30.67 6.96
N LEU A 679 36.19 31.07 7.65
CA LEU A 679 35.19 32.05 7.19
C LEU A 679 35.61 33.52 7.40
N SER A 680 36.75 33.79 7.98
CA SER A 680 37.20 35.15 8.34
C SER A 680 37.48 36.11 7.16
N SER A 681 37.55 35.55 5.93
CA SER A 681 37.88 36.34 4.71
C SER A 681 36.82 36.16 3.59
N VAL A 682 35.64 35.63 3.95
CA VAL A 682 34.53 35.43 3.00
C VAL A 682 33.98 36.77 2.52
N LYS A 683 33.51 36.81 1.28
CA LYS A 683 32.78 37.96 0.71
C LYS A 683 31.49 37.51 0.06
N PHE A 684 30.46 38.31 0.21
CA PHE A 684 29.18 38.18 -0.46
C PHE A 684 29.18 39.07 -1.70
N VAL A 685 29.01 38.48 -2.90
CA VAL A 685 29.06 39.19 -4.18
C VAL A 685 27.70 39.18 -4.84
N THR A 686 27.17 40.36 -5.16
CA THR A 686 25.89 40.55 -5.87
C THR A 686 26.13 41.28 -7.18
N GLY A 687 25.26 41.01 -8.18
CA GLY A 687 25.32 41.69 -9.49
C GLY A 687 26.50 41.28 -10.35
N GLY A 688 27.26 40.25 -9.97
CA GLY A 688 28.37 39.66 -10.75
C GLY A 688 27.84 38.51 -11.64
N THR A 689 28.70 38.06 -12.56
CA THR A 689 28.44 36.89 -13.41
C THR A 689 29.18 35.69 -12.83
N TYR A 690 28.44 34.68 -12.40
CA TYR A 690 29.01 33.38 -11.97
C TYR A 690 29.44 32.58 -13.21
N ASN A 691 30.69 32.14 -13.23
CA ASN A 691 31.30 31.43 -14.35
C ASN A 691 31.18 29.91 -14.26
N GLY A 692 30.54 29.38 -13.20
CA GLY A 692 30.26 27.97 -13.00
C GLY A 692 28.90 27.55 -13.48
N THR A 693 28.50 26.33 -13.17
CA THR A 693 27.19 25.77 -13.47
C THR A 693 26.34 25.70 -12.19
N LEU A 694 25.08 26.13 -12.29
CA LEU A 694 24.09 25.93 -11.26
C LEU A 694 23.31 24.64 -11.56
N ASN A 695 22.96 23.89 -10.51
CA ASN A 695 22.04 22.76 -10.63
C ASN A 695 20.60 23.22 -10.92
N SER A 696 19.67 22.28 -11.04
CA SER A 696 18.23 22.56 -11.33
C SER A 696 17.57 23.45 -10.27
N TYR A 697 18.08 23.44 -9.04
CA TYR A 697 17.57 24.24 -7.92
C TYR A 697 18.25 25.61 -7.78
N GLY A 698 19.17 25.93 -8.70
CA GLY A 698 19.85 27.22 -8.73
C GLY A 698 21.03 27.33 -7.76
N TYR A 699 21.62 26.21 -7.33
CA TYR A 699 22.81 26.16 -6.48
C TYR A 699 24.03 25.71 -7.25
N GLY A 700 25.21 26.26 -6.90
CA GLY A 700 26.47 25.85 -7.48
C GLY A 700 27.68 26.18 -6.56
N THR A 701 28.79 25.52 -6.83
CA THR A 701 30.06 25.73 -6.09
C THR A 701 31.25 25.73 -7.05
N GLY A 702 32.38 26.16 -6.55
CA GLY A 702 33.60 26.24 -7.37
C GLY A 702 33.54 27.37 -8.40
N SER A 703 34.53 27.43 -9.31
CA SER A 703 34.63 28.46 -10.32
C SER A 703 34.88 29.88 -9.74
N THR A 704 34.56 30.91 -10.51
CA THR A 704 34.81 32.34 -10.15
C THR A 704 33.56 33.17 -10.42
N VAL A 705 33.54 34.38 -9.86
CA VAL A 705 32.56 35.40 -10.20
C VAL A 705 33.25 36.61 -10.83
N ALA A 706 32.72 37.09 -11.94
CA ALA A 706 33.25 38.26 -12.63
C ALA A 706 32.40 39.51 -12.35
N GLY A 707 33.03 40.58 -11.94
CA GLY A 707 32.33 41.85 -11.61
C GLY A 707 31.50 41.75 -10.34
N GLY A 708 30.51 42.66 -10.24
CA GLY A 708 29.61 42.74 -9.10
C GLY A 708 30.10 43.61 -7.96
N SER A 709 29.25 43.79 -6.96
CA SER A 709 29.53 44.49 -5.70
C SER A 709 29.78 43.45 -4.59
N SER A 710 30.75 43.70 -3.74
CA SER A 710 31.08 42.76 -2.64
C SER A 710 30.82 43.41 -1.27
N ALA A 711 30.23 42.63 -0.36
CA ALA A 711 30.06 42.96 1.06
C ALA A 711 30.88 41.98 1.90
N SER A 712 31.41 42.41 3.01
CA SER A 712 32.07 41.56 3.99
C SER A 712 31.06 41.11 5.07
N PRO A 713 31.33 40.00 5.76
CA PRO A 713 30.53 39.65 6.93
C PRO A 713 30.45 40.78 7.94
N SER A 714 29.32 40.88 8.64
CA SER A 714 29.16 41.82 9.75
C SER A 714 30.13 41.41 10.88
N THR A 715 30.86 42.35 11.42
CA THR A 715 31.58 42.13 12.66
C THR A 715 30.62 42.27 13.82
N SER A 716 30.38 41.20 14.56
CA SER A 716 29.64 41.25 15.82
C SER A 716 30.41 42.12 16.82
N THR A 717 30.18 43.42 16.83
CA THR A 717 30.55 44.25 17.98
C THR A 717 29.47 44.05 19.04
N GLY A 718 29.81 43.32 20.11
CA GLY A 718 28.99 43.26 21.31
C GLY A 718 28.70 44.64 21.85
N GLY A 719 27.61 45.25 21.43
CA GLY A 719 27.04 46.45 22.01
C GLY A 719 26.12 46.04 23.15
N ASN A 720 26.50 46.37 24.40
CA ASN A 720 25.59 46.39 25.51
C ASN A 720 24.33 47.16 25.13
N GLN A 721 23.24 46.51 24.92
CA GLN A 721 21.93 47.15 24.95
C GLN A 721 21.50 47.25 26.41
N PRO A 722 21.10 48.44 26.90
CA PRO A 722 20.43 48.55 28.20
C PRO A 722 19.11 47.80 28.14
N GLY A 723 18.83 47.03 29.20
CA GLY A 723 17.57 46.30 29.33
C GLY A 723 16.36 47.24 29.13
N GLY A 724 15.67 47.03 28.05
CA GLY A 724 14.34 47.56 27.79
C GLY A 724 13.37 46.40 27.90
N GLY A 725 12.68 46.34 29.03
CA GLY A 725 11.62 45.40 29.24
C GLY A 725 10.43 45.71 28.33
N GLY A 726 9.80 44.71 27.90
CA GLY A 726 8.38 44.77 27.64
C GLY A 726 7.96 44.58 26.20
N GLY A 727 7.19 43.65 26.01
CA GLY A 727 6.24 43.53 24.91
C GLY A 727 6.52 42.40 23.93
N ARG A 728 6.21 41.24 24.35
CA ARG A 728 5.87 40.13 23.43
C ARG A 728 4.68 40.60 22.61
N TRP A 729 4.81 40.58 21.30
CA TRP A 729 3.71 40.60 20.33
C TRP A 729 3.79 39.34 19.53
#